data_2f9fee1ac1d220d390f286d7e7c44b46
#
_entry.id   2f9fee1ac1d220d390f286d7e7c44b46
#
_cell.length_a   1.000
_cell.length_b   1.000
_cell.length_c   1.000
_cell.angle_alpha   90.00
_cell.angle_beta   90.00
_cell.angle_gamma   90.00
#
_symmetry.space_group_name_H-M   'P 1'
#
loop_
_entity.id
_entity.type
_entity.pdbx_description
1 polymer ?
#
loop_
_entity_poly.entity_id
_entity_poly.type
_entity_poly.pdbx_seq_one_letter_code
_entity_poly.pdbx_strand_id
1 'polypeptide(L)'
;MAKKQLLNSNNITAGDIKRRHPRYMTCDTDKQYAQLASDIYDLIHPELGFATDREIRNACISLALYFEDLHSGTRVFETFTHIYKKMYGSYLPFYASKDAESSGASLDAMRFMLWHSLCAEREQRILNPTNDGMTEIAKKLLGLWESKKSTIQPNEELADYIFAEETQDDADHVKLVLIWLSRYCCLGRWHTNTQPEEDPNLRNLFQSADKDTLLYAGECFSLFDKPVWPLSLMPQHIYAEMIRLDMDDPDDELADAIDHMEWKPFAIYQVVDTDGQRVRLKDFNGDTFSVSQSDFMGNVRQLARQNTHLAGAFICLSGVWRLNGPSLWSSPTKKQQESYLEKRKQEYSIQHDYVGQYDSFIAKHGGERLYFFRDAEDYMQWMETELGLQRTKLPVPDDYLTQPLASFFEDNGTICQCFDAKAIRHPGNPYYDKAFAGENGMAFVSGDACSPGMLFHLLKHDLLPDAMFNDFRGREHGRLLMQDNIEFVARCLGRNFESSEVVRPRTHQLDTSNEESVMEKYMNKMSYEKFVDMLDAEEIIVSRSRKEWEVLMADNVTTVIRDVEKDKEYEMPTRDLYEAFLALDKNDIQIATVAKYVGKQNAPAASALLYATVGQGQGFNNLRKVVNEAVERGGLEELERLIRANFEKNG
;
A
#
# COMPACT_ATOMS: atom_id res chain seq x y z
N MET A 1 -38.14 -29.66 -17.06
CA MET A 1 -37.09 -29.51 -16.01
C MET A 1 -35.90 -28.83 -16.64
N ALA A 2 -35.81 -27.52 -16.45
CA ALA A 2 -34.67 -26.74 -16.94
C ALA A 2 -33.47 -27.09 -16.06
N LYS A 3 -32.40 -27.61 -16.68
CA LYS A 3 -31.10 -27.74 -16.05
C LYS A 3 -30.70 -26.32 -15.60
N LYS A 4 -30.67 -26.05 -14.28
CA LYS A 4 -29.91 -24.98 -13.71
C LYS A 4 -28.47 -25.23 -14.15
N GLN A 5 -27.98 -24.53 -15.18
CA GLN A 5 -26.58 -24.39 -15.40
C GLN A 5 -26.03 -23.74 -14.11
N LEU A 6 -25.31 -24.51 -13.34
CA LEU A 6 -24.37 -23.98 -12.37
C LEU A 6 -23.49 -23.03 -13.19
N LEU A 7 -23.65 -21.73 -12.94
CA LEU A 7 -22.71 -20.73 -13.42
C LEU A 7 -21.35 -21.19 -12.90
N ASN A 8 -20.50 -21.70 -13.80
CA ASN A 8 -19.12 -21.97 -13.47
C ASN A 8 -18.52 -20.66 -12.98
N SER A 9 -18.11 -20.62 -11.73
CA SER A 9 -17.44 -19.46 -11.11
C SER A 9 -16.21 -18.97 -11.88
N ASN A 10 -15.70 -19.79 -12.78
CA ASN A 10 -14.51 -19.57 -13.59
C ASN A 10 -14.73 -18.75 -14.87
N ASN A 11 -15.97 -18.37 -15.21
CA ASN A 11 -16.23 -17.71 -16.50
C ASN A 11 -16.01 -16.19 -16.39
N ILE A 12 -14.76 -15.75 -16.53
CA ILE A 12 -14.43 -14.32 -16.71
C ILE A 12 -14.71 -13.97 -18.16
N THR A 13 -15.50 -12.94 -18.40
CA THR A 13 -15.98 -12.54 -19.72
C THR A 13 -15.38 -11.22 -20.17
N ALA A 14 -15.43 -10.94 -21.50
CA ALA A 14 -15.07 -9.62 -22.03
C ALA A 14 -15.87 -8.48 -21.35
N GLY A 15 -17.12 -8.74 -20.93
CA GLY A 15 -17.89 -7.76 -20.19
C GLY A 15 -17.34 -7.43 -18.79
N ASP A 16 -16.55 -8.33 -18.21
CA ASP A 16 -15.88 -8.07 -16.93
C ASP A 16 -14.66 -7.17 -17.11
N ILE A 17 -13.89 -7.34 -18.21
CA ILE A 17 -12.79 -6.45 -18.58
C ILE A 17 -13.33 -5.07 -18.97
N LYS A 18 -14.29 -5.01 -19.88
CA LYS A 18 -14.97 -3.79 -20.29
C LYS A 18 -15.45 -2.92 -19.11
N ARG A 19 -15.96 -3.53 -18.03
CA ARG A 19 -16.39 -2.80 -16.81
C ARG A 19 -15.23 -2.18 -16.05
N ARG A 20 -14.03 -2.56 -16.36
CA ARG A 20 -12.79 -2.06 -15.74
C ARG A 20 -12.11 -0.98 -16.60
N HIS A 21 -12.65 -0.67 -17.78
CA HIS A 21 -12.21 0.43 -18.64
C HIS A 21 -13.01 1.72 -18.37
N PRO A 22 -12.48 2.90 -18.73
CA PRO A 22 -13.18 4.17 -18.56
C PRO A 22 -14.57 4.15 -19.20
N ARG A 23 -15.60 4.44 -18.40
CA ARG A 23 -17.02 4.45 -18.85
C ARG A 23 -17.46 3.22 -19.65
N TYR A 24 -16.96 2.04 -19.28
CA TYR A 24 -17.26 0.80 -19.99
C TYR A 24 -16.87 0.82 -21.47
N MET A 25 -15.82 1.53 -21.80
CA MET A 25 -15.22 1.52 -23.10
C MET A 25 -15.05 0.09 -23.60
N THR A 26 -15.46 -0.19 -24.84
CA THR A 26 -15.35 -1.53 -25.44
C THR A 26 -14.13 -1.53 -26.35
N CYS A 27 -13.15 -2.36 -26.04
CA CYS A 27 -11.93 -2.51 -26.81
C CYS A 27 -11.89 -3.86 -27.53
N ASP A 28 -11.27 -3.91 -28.69
CA ASP A 28 -11.13 -5.15 -29.46
C ASP A 28 -10.35 -6.23 -28.71
N THR A 29 -9.53 -5.82 -27.75
CA THR A 29 -8.69 -6.68 -26.89
C THR A 29 -9.42 -7.27 -25.68
N ASP A 30 -10.62 -6.81 -25.32
CA ASP A 30 -11.38 -7.25 -24.13
C ASP A 30 -11.47 -8.78 -23.98
N LYS A 31 -11.67 -9.49 -25.09
CA LYS A 31 -11.78 -10.95 -25.08
C LYS A 31 -10.44 -11.63 -24.79
N GLN A 32 -9.34 -11.03 -25.22
CA GLN A 32 -7.99 -11.58 -25.03
C GLN A 32 -7.59 -11.45 -23.55
N TYR A 33 -7.81 -10.30 -22.95
CA TYR A 33 -7.54 -10.09 -21.51
C TYR A 33 -8.52 -10.84 -20.60
N ALA A 34 -9.78 -11.05 -21.00
CA ALA A 34 -10.70 -11.94 -20.29
C ALA A 34 -10.21 -13.40 -20.31
N GLN A 35 -9.68 -13.86 -21.43
CA GLN A 35 -9.10 -15.20 -21.51
C GLN A 35 -7.83 -15.30 -20.64
N LEU A 36 -6.97 -14.27 -20.64
CA LEU A 36 -5.81 -14.20 -19.76
C LEU A 36 -6.22 -14.26 -18.30
N ALA A 37 -7.23 -13.48 -17.89
CA ALA A 37 -7.74 -13.51 -16.51
C ALA A 37 -8.32 -14.90 -16.12
N SER A 38 -8.92 -15.61 -17.07
CA SER A 38 -9.39 -16.99 -16.85
C SER A 38 -8.23 -17.97 -16.71
N ASP A 39 -7.19 -17.83 -17.53
CA ASP A 39 -5.99 -18.66 -17.45
C ASP A 39 -5.25 -18.40 -16.09
N ILE A 40 -5.22 -17.15 -15.63
CA ILE A 40 -4.70 -16.76 -14.30
C ILE A 40 -5.54 -17.43 -13.21
N TYR A 41 -6.87 -17.41 -13.32
CA TYR A 41 -7.75 -18.03 -12.33
C TYR A 41 -7.49 -19.52 -12.19
N ASP A 42 -7.42 -20.25 -13.29
CA ASP A 42 -7.14 -21.69 -13.29
C ASP A 42 -5.77 -22.02 -12.64
N LEU A 43 -4.82 -21.09 -12.77
CA LEU A 43 -3.46 -21.26 -12.22
C LEU A 43 -3.41 -21.01 -10.71
N ILE A 44 -4.11 -19.95 -10.19
CA ILE A 44 -3.93 -19.52 -8.79
C ILE A 44 -5.03 -20.01 -7.84
N HIS A 45 -6.23 -20.28 -8.33
CA HIS A 45 -7.35 -20.72 -7.49
C HIS A 45 -7.04 -21.94 -6.60
N PRO A 46 -6.33 -22.98 -7.08
CA PRO A 46 -5.99 -24.12 -6.22
C PRO A 46 -5.05 -23.78 -5.05
N GLU A 47 -4.33 -22.67 -5.13
CA GLU A 47 -3.29 -22.27 -4.17
C GLU A 47 -3.82 -21.30 -3.10
N LEU A 48 -5.00 -20.69 -3.31
CA LEU A 48 -5.53 -19.59 -2.48
C LEU A 48 -6.72 -20.02 -1.63
N GLY A 49 -6.57 -21.10 -0.84
CA GLY A 49 -7.64 -21.63 0.00
C GLY A 49 -8.19 -20.70 1.10
N PHE A 50 -7.55 -19.55 1.33
CA PHE A 50 -7.99 -18.53 2.31
C PHE A 50 -8.87 -17.42 1.70
N ALA A 51 -9.03 -17.39 0.39
CA ALA A 51 -9.82 -16.39 -0.32
C ALA A 51 -11.07 -17.02 -0.94
N THR A 52 -12.15 -16.25 -1.05
CA THR A 52 -13.37 -16.69 -1.71
C THR A 52 -13.21 -16.67 -3.24
N ASP A 53 -14.00 -17.47 -3.95
CA ASP A 53 -14.01 -17.49 -5.43
C ASP A 53 -14.17 -16.08 -6.03
N ARG A 54 -15.00 -15.24 -5.41
CA ARG A 54 -15.20 -13.85 -5.84
C ARG A 54 -13.94 -13.02 -5.70
N GLU A 55 -13.26 -13.12 -4.58
CA GLU A 55 -11.99 -12.40 -4.33
C GLU A 55 -10.90 -12.85 -5.29
N ILE A 56 -10.76 -14.17 -5.49
CA ILE A 56 -9.79 -14.74 -6.44
C ILE A 56 -10.09 -14.25 -7.85
N ARG A 57 -11.37 -14.28 -8.27
CA ARG A 57 -11.81 -13.81 -9.58
C ARG A 57 -11.47 -12.33 -9.81
N ASN A 58 -11.74 -11.46 -8.83
CA ASN A 58 -11.42 -10.04 -8.91
C ASN A 58 -9.91 -9.80 -8.95
N ALA A 59 -9.13 -10.54 -8.16
CA ALA A 59 -7.67 -10.48 -8.19
C ALA A 59 -7.13 -10.89 -9.57
N CYS A 60 -7.69 -11.94 -10.18
CA CYS A 60 -7.31 -12.37 -11.53
C CYS A 60 -7.59 -11.30 -12.59
N ILE A 61 -8.72 -10.61 -12.49
CA ILE A 61 -9.04 -9.48 -13.37
C ILE A 61 -8.01 -8.37 -13.17
N SER A 62 -7.70 -7.99 -11.91
CA SER A 62 -6.70 -6.94 -11.63
C SER A 62 -5.30 -7.31 -12.12
N LEU A 63 -4.91 -8.58 -12.04
CA LEU A 63 -3.63 -9.06 -12.59
C LEU A 63 -3.62 -9.05 -14.14
N ALA A 64 -4.74 -9.38 -14.79
CA ALA A 64 -4.84 -9.26 -16.24
C ALA A 64 -4.76 -7.80 -16.70
N LEU A 65 -5.39 -6.88 -15.98
CA LEU A 65 -5.29 -5.43 -16.23
C LEU A 65 -3.87 -4.88 -15.96
N TYR A 66 -3.11 -5.47 -15.03
CA TYR A 66 -1.71 -5.12 -14.87
C TYR A 66 -0.88 -5.52 -16.10
N PHE A 67 -1.12 -6.70 -16.68
CA PHE A 67 -0.47 -7.08 -17.93
C PHE A 67 -0.94 -6.23 -19.13
N GLU A 68 -2.21 -5.82 -19.13
CA GLU A 68 -2.72 -4.85 -20.12
C GLU A 68 -2.00 -3.51 -19.99
N ASP A 69 -1.85 -2.96 -18.79
CA ASP A 69 -1.10 -1.73 -18.51
C ASP A 69 0.33 -1.79 -19.05
N LEU A 70 1.07 -2.85 -18.70
CA LEU A 70 2.45 -3.04 -19.17
C LEU A 70 2.57 -3.18 -20.69
N HIS A 71 1.57 -3.81 -21.33
CA HIS A 71 1.62 -4.10 -22.75
C HIS A 71 1.15 -2.95 -23.62
N SER A 72 0.22 -2.16 -23.09
CA SER A 72 -0.47 -1.08 -23.79
C SER A 72 0.12 0.30 -23.52
N GLY A 73 1.03 0.41 -22.54
CA GLY A 73 1.66 1.68 -22.21
C GLY A 73 0.73 2.68 -21.50
N THR A 74 -0.29 2.20 -20.76
CA THR A 74 -1.16 3.10 -19.97
C THR A 74 -0.48 3.69 -18.74
N ARG A 75 0.72 3.21 -18.38
CA ARG A 75 1.66 3.74 -17.37
C ARG A 75 1.13 3.79 -15.92
N VAL A 76 0.08 3.04 -15.60
CA VAL A 76 -0.47 3.02 -14.23
C VAL A 76 0.55 2.50 -13.22
N PHE A 77 1.16 1.37 -13.51
CA PHE A 77 2.15 0.77 -12.63
C PHE A 77 3.47 1.54 -12.61
N GLU A 78 3.89 2.08 -13.76
CA GLU A 78 5.06 2.96 -13.87
C GLU A 78 4.89 4.22 -12.99
N THR A 79 3.71 4.86 -13.05
CA THR A 79 3.36 6.01 -12.20
C THR A 79 3.45 5.65 -10.71
N PHE A 80 2.91 4.50 -10.32
CA PHE A 80 3.00 4.02 -8.94
C PHE A 80 4.46 3.87 -8.48
N THR A 81 5.29 3.21 -9.27
CA THR A 81 6.70 2.97 -8.92
C THR A 81 7.49 4.27 -8.86
N HIS A 82 7.20 5.21 -9.76
CA HIS A 82 7.82 6.52 -9.78
C HIS A 82 7.46 7.35 -8.53
N ILE A 83 6.17 7.43 -8.19
CA ILE A 83 5.71 8.13 -6.97
C ILE A 83 6.31 7.44 -5.73
N TYR A 84 6.30 6.11 -5.69
CA TYR A 84 6.87 5.37 -4.57
C TYR A 84 8.36 5.67 -4.40
N LYS A 85 9.12 5.74 -5.49
CA LYS A 85 10.54 6.13 -5.48
C LYS A 85 10.76 7.55 -4.96
N LYS A 86 9.94 8.51 -5.39
CA LYS A 86 9.99 9.89 -4.87
C LYS A 86 9.74 9.93 -3.36
N MET A 87 8.79 9.15 -2.85
CA MET A 87 8.41 9.15 -1.43
C MET A 87 9.39 8.37 -0.55
N TYR A 88 9.91 7.23 -1.02
CA TYR A 88 10.61 6.26 -0.18
C TYR A 88 12.02 5.89 -0.67
N GLY A 89 12.43 6.37 -1.84
CA GLY A 89 13.76 6.15 -2.41
C GLY A 89 13.99 4.75 -3.01
N SER A 90 12.95 3.89 -3.06
CA SER A 90 12.97 2.59 -3.73
C SER A 90 11.76 2.46 -4.65
N TYR A 91 11.82 1.60 -5.68
CA TYR A 91 10.74 1.49 -6.66
C TYR A 91 9.50 0.76 -6.14
N LEU A 92 9.68 -0.20 -5.22
CA LEU A 92 8.60 -1.02 -4.69
C LEU A 92 8.69 -1.12 -3.17
N PRO A 93 7.54 -1.21 -2.47
CA PRO A 93 7.52 -1.60 -1.06
C PRO A 93 7.97 -3.05 -0.92
N PHE A 94 8.57 -3.38 0.20
CA PHE A 94 9.00 -4.73 0.59
C PHE A 94 10.11 -5.34 -0.25
N TYR A 95 10.25 -5.00 -1.52
CA TYR A 95 11.16 -5.66 -2.45
C TYR A 95 12.23 -4.67 -2.94
N ALA A 96 13.48 -5.14 -2.97
CA ALA A 96 14.59 -4.37 -3.51
C ALA A 96 14.67 -4.58 -5.03
N SER A 97 13.75 -4.00 -5.78
CA SER A 97 13.77 -4.12 -7.23
C SER A 97 14.69 -3.08 -7.86
N LYS A 98 15.66 -3.56 -8.65
CA LYS A 98 16.46 -2.73 -9.55
C LYS A 98 15.82 -2.59 -10.93
N ASP A 99 14.88 -3.49 -11.25
CA ASP A 99 14.31 -3.67 -12.59
C ASP A 99 12.98 -2.92 -12.78
N ALA A 100 12.60 -2.04 -11.87
CA ALA A 100 11.37 -1.24 -12.05
C ALA A 100 11.50 -0.22 -13.20
N GLU A 101 12.73 0.06 -13.66
CA GLU A 101 12.99 0.85 -14.88
C GLU A 101 12.83 0.03 -16.16
N SER A 102 12.72 -1.30 -16.08
CA SER A 102 12.44 -2.11 -17.26
C SER A 102 10.93 -2.07 -17.56
N SER A 103 10.59 -1.76 -18.78
CA SER A 103 9.22 -1.76 -19.32
C SER A 103 8.55 -3.16 -19.33
N GLY A 104 9.08 -4.12 -18.59
CA GLY A 104 8.63 -5.50 -18.55
C GLY A 104 8.21 -5.97 -17.16
N ALA A 105 7.40 -7.03 -17.10
CA ALA A 105 7.02 -7.68 -15.86
C ALA A 105 8.24 -8.29 -15.15
N SER A 106 8.53 -7.86 -13.93
CA SER A 106 9.56 -8.45 -13.07
C SER A 106 8.94 -9.35 -12.00
N LEU A 107 9.75 -10.23 -11.39
CA LEU A 107 9.25 -11.09 -10.31
C LEU A 107 8.77 -10.27 -9.11
N ASP A 108 9.46 -9.20 -8.75
CA ASP A 108 9.11 -8.36 -7.62
C ASP A 108 7.85 -7.54 -7.90
N ALA A 109 7.70 -7.00 -9.10
CA ALA A 109 6.49 -6.33 -9.53
C ALA A 109 5.28 -7.31 -9.50
N MET A 110 5.46 -8.54 -9.98
CA MET A 110 4.42 -9.56 -9.95
C MET A 110 4.05 -9.97 -8.52
N ARG A 111 5.03 -10.12 -7.62
CA ARG A 111 4.78 -10.38 -6.19
C ARG A 111 3.99 -9.25 -5.55
N PHE A 112 4.39 -8.01 -5.82
CA PHE A 112 3.68 -6.84 -5.33
C PHE A 112 2.25 -6.79 -5.86
N MET A 113 2.04 -6.97 -7.17
CA MET A 113 0.70 -6.93 -7.77
C MET A 113 -0.21 -8.06 -7.28
N LEU A 114 0.33 -9.26 -7.05
CA LEU A 114 -0.40 -10.36 -6.42
C LEU A 114 -0.79 -10.01 -4.98
N TRP A 115 0.16 -9.50 -4.19
CA TRP A 115 -0.07 -9.02 -2.83
C TRP A 115 -1.14 -7.93 -2.81
N HIS A 116 -1.00 -6.91 -3.65
CA HIS A 116 -1.95 -5.81 -3.77
C HIS A 116 -3.35 -6.31 -4.13
N SER A 117 -3.48 -7.12 -5.18
CA SER A 117 -4.77 -7.59 -5.67
C SER A 117 -5.53 -8.41 -4.63
N LEU A 118 -4.82 -9.21 -3.83
CA LEU A 118 -5.43 -9.99 -2.76
C LEU A 118 -5.79 -9.14 -1.53
N CYS A 119 -4.97 -8.14 -1.19
CA CYS A 119 -5.24 -7.23 -0.08
C CYS A 119 -6.37 -6.24 -0.42
N ALA A 120 -6.45 -5.75 -1.66
CA ALA A 120 -7.43 -4.75 -2.08
C ALA A 120 -8.89 -5.24 -2.07
N GLU A 121 -9.13 -6.54 -1.99
CA GLU A 121 -10.48 -7.11 -1.92
C GLU A 121 -11.12 -7.01 -0.52
N ARG A 122 -10.34 -6.75 0.53
CA ARG A 122 -10.81 -6.55 1.90
C ARG A 122 -10.04 -5.44 2.60
N GLU A 123 -10.74 -4.49 3.18
CA GLU A 123 -10.14 -3.34 3.88
C GLU A 123 -9.24 -3.73 5.06
N GLN A 124 -9.51 -4.88 5.69
CA GLN A 124 -8.76 -5.34 6.88
C GLN A 124 -7.61 -6.28 6.53
N ARG A 125 -7.43 -6.64 5.26
CA ARG A 125 -6.44 -7.65 4.88
C ARG A 125 -5.09 -7.02 4.60
N ILE A 126 -4.09 -7.43 5.37
CA ILE A 126 -2.67 -7.22 5.07
C ILE A 126 -1.99 -8.59 5.13
N LEU A 127 -1.54 -9.07 3.98
CA LEU A 127 -0.81 -10.34 3.86
C LEU A 127 0.67 -10.12 4.16
N ASN A 128 1.34 -11.17 4.65
CA ASN A 128 2.79 -11.16 4.77
C ASN A 128 3.43 -11.15 3.36
N PRO A 129 4.19 -10.11 2.97
CA PRO A 129 4.79 -10.01 1.64
C PRO A 129 5.90 -11.04 1.39
N THR A 130 6.39 -11.74 2.43
CA THR A 130 7.44 -12.75 2.33
C THR A 130 6.91 -14.18 2.24
N ASN A 131 5.60 -14.35 2.07
CA ASN A 131 5.00 -15.68 1.97
C ASN A 131 5.53 -16.45 0.75
N ASP A 132 6.08 -17.66 0.98
CA ASP A 132 6.68 -18.48 -0.07
C ASP A 132 5.68 -18.86 -1.17
N GLY A 133 4.44 -19.19 -0.79
CA GLY A 133 3.38 -19.51 -1.73
C GLY A 133 3.12 -18.36 -2.71
N MET A 134 3.16 -17.11 -2.24
CA MET A 134 3.00 -15.94 -3.12
C MET A 134 4.16 -15.82 -4.12
N THR A 135 5.38 -16.12 -3.71
CA THR A 135 6.54 -16.13 -4.62
C THR A 135 6.40 -17.18 -5.71
N GLU A 136 5.99 -18.38 -5.35
CA GLU A 136 5.77 -19.46 -6.33
C GLU A 136 4.62 -19.16 -7.29
N ILE A 137 3.54 -18.57 -6.80
CA ILE A 137 2.44 -18.10 -7.64
C ILE A 137 2.92 -17.00 -8.60
N ALA A 138 3.69 -16.03 -8.12
CA ALA A 138 4.22 -14.94 -8.95
C ALA A 138 5.13 -15.47 -10.08
N LYS A 139 5.98 -16.46 -9.81
CA LYS A 139 6.78 -17.13 -10.85
C LYS A 139 5.92 -17.81 -11.91
N LYS A 140 4.86 -18.52 -11.48
CA LYS A 140 3.90 -19.17 -12.41
C LYS A 140 3.18 -18.14 -13.27
N LEU A 141 2.78 -16.99 -12.68
CA LEU A 141 2.14 -15.89 -13.41
C LEU A 141 3.05 -15.28 -14.46
N LEU A 142 4.33 -15.04 -14.13
CA LEU A 142 5.32 -14.58 -15.09
C LEU A 142 5.52 -15.57 -16.23
N GLY A 143 5.64 -16.86 -15.94
CA GLY A 143 5.74 -17.91 -16.95
C GLY A 143 4.53 -17.95 -17.87
N LEU A 144 3.32 -17.77 -17.32
CA LEU A 144 2.09 -17.66 -18.10
C LEU A 144 2.13 -16.44 -19.03
N TRP A 145 2.49 -15.26 -18.51
CA TRP A 145 2.60 -14.03 -19.29
C TRP A 145 3.61 -14.18 -20.43
N GLU A 146 4.82 -14.65 -20.15
CA GLU A 146 5.84 -14.87 -21.16
C GLU A 146 5.38 -15.80 -22.30
N SER A 147 4.56 -16.78 -21.97
CA SER A 147 3.99 -17.70 -22.97
C SER A 147 2.87 -17.09 -23.81
N LYS A 148 2.20 -16.05 -23.32
CA LYS A 148 0.99 -15.46 -23.93
C LYS A 148 1.22 -14.10 -24.57
N LYS A 149 2.18 -13.29 -24.10
CA LYS A 149 2.38 -11.89 -24.51
C LYS A 149 2.51 -11.67 -26.00
N SER A 150 3.08 -12.64 -26.74
CA SER A 150 3.21 -12.53 -28.20
C SER A 150 1.91 -12.79 -28.97
N THR A 151 0.87 -13.30 -28.31
CA THR A 151 -0.43 -13.61 -28.90
C THR A 151 -1.54 -12.66 -28.48
N ILE A 152 -1.30 -11.88 -27.42
CA ILE A 152 -2.19 -10.84 -26.94
C ILE A 152 -1.77 -9.52 -27.57
N GLN A 153 -2.74 -8.73 -28.00
CA GLN A 153 -2.49 -7.41 -28.59
C GLN A 153 -2.46 -6.33 -27.50
N PRO A 154 -1.64 -5.28 -27.65
CA PRO A 154 -1.76 -4.11 -26.80
C PRO A 154 -3.12 -3.43 -27.00
N ASN A 155 -3.63 -2.81 -25.96
CA ASN A 155 -4.87 -2.02 -26.02
C ASN A 155 -4.52 -0.56 -26.32
N GLU A 156 -4.22 -0.28 -27.59
CA GLU A 156 -3.87 1.07 -28.04
C GLU A 156 -5.03 2.05 -27.82
N GLU A 157 -6.29 1.58 -28.00
CA GLU A 157 -7.49 2.40 -27.78
C GLU A 157 -7.58 2.95 -26.35
N LEU A 158 -7.17 2.15 -25.36
CA LEU A 158 -7.16 2.59 -23.95
C LEU A 158 -6.04 3.61 -23.69
N ALA A 159 -4.86 3.39 -24.22
CA ALA A 159 -3.74 4.33 -24.09
C ALA A 159 -4.06 5.67 -24.78
N ASP A 160 -4.57 5.62 -25.99
CA ASP A 160 -5.01 6.80 -26.74
C ASP A 160 -6.10 7.57 -25.97
N TYR A 161 -7.05 6.86 -25.34
CA TYR A 161 -8.08 7.50 -24.54
C TYR A 161 -7.50 8.26 -23.33
N ILE A 162 -6.50 7.69 -22.65
CA ILE A 162 -5.92 8.29 -21.44
C ILE A 162 -5.05 9.52 -21.79
N PHE A 163 -4.30 9.46 -22.87
CA PHE A 163 -3.31 10.46 -23.27
C PHE A 163 -3.73 11.30 -24.50
N ALA A 164 -5.01 11.28 -24.89
CA ALA A 164 -5.49 12.03 -26.05
C ALA A 164 -5.35 13.55 -25.84
N GLU A 165 -4.49 14.20 -26.60
CA GLU A 165 -4.24 15.67 -26.52
C GLU A 165 -5.51 16.50 -26.68
N GLU A 166 -6.42 16.11 -27.59
CA GLU A 166 -7.64 16.86 -27.90
C GLU A 166 -8.67 16.90 -26.74
N THR A 167 -8.53 16.02 -25.75
CA THR A 167 -9.52 15.86 -24.67
C THR A 167 -8.96 16.05 -23.28
N GLN A 168 -7.66 16.16 -23.13
CA GLN A 168 -7.00 16.26 -21.81
C GLN A 168 -7.37 17.53 -21.04
N ASP A 169 -7.63 18.66 -21.70
CA ASP A 169 -8.08 19.91 -21.10
C ASP A 169 -9.60 19.92 -20.83
N ASP A 170 -10.36 18.91 -21.28
CA ASP A 170 -11.78 18.77 -20.98
C ASP A 170 -11.98 18.18 -19.57
N ALA A 171 -12.53 18.99 -18.68
CA ALA A 171 -12.81 18.56 -17.30
C ALA A 171 -13.69 17.30 -17.21
N ASP A 172 -14.57 17.04 -18.20
CA ASP A 172 -15.37 15.84 -18.24
C ASP A 172 -14.54 14.60 -18.60
N HIS A 173 -13.59 14.72 -19.52
CA HIS A 173 -12.64 13.68 -19.85
C HIS A 173 -11.72 13.38 -18.65
N VAL A 174 -11.07 14.41 -18.10
CA VAL A 174 -10.22 14.29 -16.91
C VAL A 174 -10.95 13.56 -15.78
N LYS A 175 -12.20 13.97 -15.48
CA LYS A 175 -13.04 13.32 -14.48
C LYS A 175 -13.20 11.81 -14.72
N LEU A 176 -13.43 11.40 -15.97
CA LEU A 176 -13.61 9.98 -16.29
C LEU A 176 -12.33 9.16 -16.12
N VAL A 177 -11.18 9.74 -16.45
CA VAL A 177 -9.87 9.13 -16.16
C VAL A 177 -9.64 9.04 -14.65
N LEU A 178 -9.97 10.09 -13.88
CA LEU A 178 -9.85 10.07 -12.42
C LEU A 178 -10.74 8.99 -11.77
N ILE A 179 -11.98 8.80 -12.24
CA ILE A 179 -12.86 7.71 -11.79
C ILE A 179 -12.23 6.35 -12.10
N TRP A 180 -11.69 6.19 -13.32
CA TRP A 180 -11.03 4.97 -13.73
C TRP A 180 -9.81 4.65 -12.86
N LEU A 181 -8.91 5.61 -12.65
CA LEU A 181 -7.75 5.47 -11.79
C LEU A 181 -8.15 5.10 -10.35
N SER A 182 -9.21 5.71 -9.83
CA SER A 182 -9.66 5.47 -8.46
C SER A 182 -10.21 4.06 -8.24
N ARG A 183 -10.91 3.48 -9.22
CA ARG A 183 -11.73 2.29 -9.00
C ARG A 183 -11.43 1.11 -9.90
N TYR A 184 -11.00 1.35 -11.13
CA TYR A 184 -11.09 0.35 -12.19
C TYR A 184 -9.75 -0.12 -12.73
N CYS A 185 -8.70 0.69 -12.68
CA CYS A 185 -7.35 0.27 -13.08
C CYS A 185 -6.81 -0.84 -12.16
N CYS A 186 -5.68 -1.43 -12.53
CA CYS A 186 -5.07 -2.54 -11.80
C CYS A 186 -4.71 -2.22 -10.34
N LEU A 187 -4.47 -0.93 -10.02
CA LEU A 187 -4.16 -0.44 -8.67
C LEU A 187 -5.35 0.21 -7.95
N GLY A 188 -6.53 0.27 -8.57
CA GLY A 188 -7.73 0.84 -8.00
C GLY A 188 -8.29 0.05 -6.79
N ARG A 189 -9.34 0.60 -6.15
CA ARG A 189 -10.17 -0.02 -5.10
C ARG A 189 -9.59 -0.17 -3.69
N TRP A 190 -8.39 0.30 -3.37
CA TRP A 190 -7.84 0.10 -2.02
C TRP A 190 -8.72 0.65 -0.88
N HIS A 191 -9.42 1.76 -1.11
CA HIS A 191 -10.28 2.37 -0.09
C HIS A 191 -11.75 2.54 -0.52
N THR A 192 -12.17 1.94 -1.63
CA THR A 192 -13.46 2.21 -2.25
C THR A 192 -14.36 0.98 -2.39
N ASN A 193 -14.40 0.12 -1.36
CA ASN A 193 -15.19 -1.12 -1.40
C ASN A 193 -16.71 -0.92 -1.35
N THR A 194 -17.19 0.31 -1.11
CA THR A 194 -18.62 0.61 -1.18
C THR A 194 -19.12 0.57 -2.62
N GLN A 195 -20.25 -0.08 -2.85
CA GLN A 195 -20.97 -0.06 -4.13
C GLN A 195 -21.89 1.16 -4.13
N PRO A 196 -21.58 2.25 -4.85
CA PRO A 196 -22.37 3.48 -4.77
C PRO A 196 -23.84 3.30 -5.14
N GLU A 197 -24.12 2.38 -6.07
CA GLU A 197 -25.48 2.09 -6.48
C GLU A 197 -26.33 1.40 -5.39
N GLU A 198 -25.70 0.95 -4.31
CA GLU A 198 -26.39 0.35 -3.16
C GLU A 198 -26.65 1.37 -2.05
N ASP A 199 -26.12 2.61 -2.17
CA ASP A 199 -26.37 3.67 -1.19
C ASP A 199 -27.86 4.05 -1.13
N PRO A 200 -28.52 3.84 0.03
CA PRO A 200 -29.93 4.19 0.19
C PRO A 200 -30.20 5.69 -0.01
N ASN A 201 -29.25 6.56 0.30
CA ASN A 201 -29.40 8.00 0.15
C ASN A 201 -29.43 8.39 -1.33
N LEU A 202 -28.55 7.83 -2.15
CA LEU A 202 -28.56 8.05 -3.60
C LEU A 202 -29.85 7.54 -4.22
N ARG A 203 -30.31 6.34 -3.84
CA ARG A 203 -31.59 5.78 -4.30
C ARG A 203 -32.79 6.64 -3.91
N ASN A 204 -32.78 7.21 -2.71
CA ASN A 204 -33.85 8.12 -2.27
C ASN A 204 -33.84 9.47 -3.01
N LEU A 205 -32.65 9.98 -3.36
CA LEU A 205 -32.49 11.22 -4.12
C LEU A 205 -32.87 11.05 -5.59
N PHE A 206 -32.49 9.94 -6.20
CA PHE A 206 -32.68 9.63 -7.62
C PHE A 206 -33.63 8.45 -7.83
N GLN A 207 -34.83 8.55 -7.29
CA GLN A 207 -35.81 7.44 -7.22
C GLN A 207 -36.17 6.82 -8.58
N SER A 208 -36.09 7.59 -9.67
CA SER A 208 -36.40 7.13 -11.02
C SER A 208 -35.16 6.73 -11.83
N ALA A 209 -33.97 6.83 -11.26
CA ALA A 209 -32.73 6.50 -11.95
C ALA A 209 -32.53 4.98 -12.05
N ASP A 210 -32.00 4.53 -13.17
CA ASP A 210 -31.55 3.16 -13.32
C ASP A 210 -30.23 2.90 -12.55
N LYS A 211 -29.81 1.64 -12.49
CA LYS A 211 -28.63 1.23 -11.74
C LYS A 211 -27.35 1.90 -12.26
N ASP A 212 -27.21 2.09 -13.57
CA ASP A 212 -26.02 2.67 -14.18
C ASP A 212 -25.92 4.17 -13.88
N THR A 213 -27.05 4.88 -13.86
CA THR A 213 -27.12 6.29 -13.43
C THR A 213 -26.76 6.46 -11.96
N LEU A 214 -27.25 5.55 -11.09
CA LEU A 214 -26.91 5.58 -9.65
C LEU A 214 -25.44 5.30 -9.42
N LEU A 215 -24.87 4.33 -10.13
CA LEU A 215 -23.44 4.02 -10.06
C LEU A 215 -22.63 5.24 -10.47
N TYR A 216 -22.93 5.84 -11.61
CA TYR A 216 -22.22 7.04 -12.08
C TYR A 216 -22.36 8.22 -11.12
N ALA A 217 -23.56 8.44 -10.57
CA ALA A 217 -23.75 9.48 -9.55
C ALA A 217 -22.86 9.26 -8.34
N GLY A 218 -22.82 8.04 -7.82
CA GLY A 218 -21.99 7.69 -6.68
C GLY A 218 -20.49 7.80 -6.96
N GLU A 219 -20.04 7.42 -8.15
CA GLU A 219 -18.65 7.57 -8.59
C GLU A 219 -18.24 9.04 -8.65
N CYS A 220 -19.06 9.88 -9.26
CA CYS A 220 -18.80 11.33 -9.34
C CYS A 220 -18.78 11.98 -7.95
N PHE A 221 -19.77 11.67 -7.13
CA PHE A 221 -19.92 12.35 -5.84
C PHE A 221 -18.87 11.95 -4.81
N SER A 222 -18.33 10.73 -4.92
CA SER A 222 -17.30 10.23 -4.01
C SER A 222 -15.87 10.37 -4.55
N LEU A 223 -15.67 10.94 -5.74
CA LEU A 223 -14.37 10.96 -6.43
C LEU A 223 -13.25 11.57 -5.58
N PHE A 224 -13.57 12.60 -4.81
CA PHE A 224 -12.60 13.33 -3.98
C PHE A 224 -12.84 13.15 -2.47
N ASP A 225 -13.68 12.20 -2.07
CA ASP A 225 -13.98 11.98 -0.65
C ASP A 225 -12.82 11.31 0.10
N LYS A 226 -12.08 10.46 -0.59
CA LYS A 226 -11.00 9.67 0.00
C LYS A 226 -9.82 9.52 -0.96
N PRO A 227 -8.60 9.49 -0.43
CA PRO A 227 -7.45 9.11 -1.22
C PRO A 227 -7.58 7.65 -1.69
N VAL A 228 -6.92 7.35 -2.81
CA VAL A 228 -6.98 6.08 -3.51
C VAL A 228 -5.59 5.46 -3.68
N TRP A 229 -5.52 4.26 -4.20
CA TRP A 229 -4.33 3.43 -4.36
C TRP A 229 -3.65 3.07 -3.03
N PRO A 230 -2.67 2.16 -3.05
CA PRO A 230 -1.91 1.80 -1.84
C PRO A 230 -1.13 2.98 -1.24
N LEU A 231 -0.91 4.04 -2.02
CA LEU A 231 -0.19 5.24 -1.58
C LEU A 231 -1.08 6.25 -0.86
N SER A 232 -2.40 6.04 -0.83
CA SER A 232 -3.38 6.99 -0.27
C SER A 232 -3.19 8.41 -0.81
N LEU A 233 -3.23 8.56 -2.13
CA LEU A 233 -3.15 9.84 -2.82
C LEU A 233 -4.51 10.20 -3.42
N MET A 234 -4.77 11.48 -3.55
CA MET A 234 -5.94 11.95 -4.29
C MET A 234 -5.77 11.66 -5.78
N PRO A 235 -6.82 11.27 -6.50
CA PRO A 235 -6.71 10.78 -7.88
C PRO A 235 -6.14 11.81 -8.86
N GLN A 236 -6.37 13.13 -8.65
CA GLN A 236 -5.79 14.17 -9.49
C GLN A 236 -4.26 14.22 -9.39
N HIS A 237 -3.67 13.97 -8.21
CA HIS A 237 -2.21 13.94 -8.05
C HIS A 237 -1.58 12.75 -8.79
N ILE A 238 -2.32 11.63 -8.85
CA ILE A 238 -1.88 10.44 -9.59
C ILE A 238 -1.90 10.71 -11.09
N TYR A 239 -2.98 11.29 -11.60
CA TYR A 239 -3.11 11.57 -13.03
C TYR A 239 -2.14 12.65 -13.49
N ALA A 240 -1.95 13.71 -12.72
CA ALA A 240 -0.95 14.72 -12.99
C ALA A 240 0.47 14.12 -13.11
N GLU A 241 0.83 13.23 -12.20
CA GLU A 241 2.13 12.55 -12.27
C GLU A 241 2.24 11.61 -13.48
N MET A 242 1.13 10.96 -13.87
CA MET A 242 1.05 10.10 -15.05
C MET A 242 1.27 10.88 -16.35
N ILE A 243 0.72 12.09 -16.46
CA ILE A 243 0.95 13.00 -17.60
C ILE A 243 2.41 13.47 -17.62
N ARG A 244 2.99 13.85 -16.47
CA ARG A 244 4.41 14.24 -16.37
C ARG A 244 5.39 13.14 -16.76
N LEU A 245 4.95 11.88 -16.70
CA LEU A 245 5.74 10.74 -17.14
C LEU A 245 5.56 10.43 -18.62
N ASP A 246 4.62 11.06 -19.32
CA ASP A 246 4.47 10.90 -20.75
C ASP A 246 5.63 11.61 -21.46
N MET A 247 6.59 10.80 -21.95
CA MET A 247 7.92 11.25 -22.36
C MET A 247 7.95 11.91 -23.74
N ASP A 248 6.91 11.76 -24.53
CA ASP A 248 6.92 12.27 -25.91
C ASP A 248 6.62 13.77 -25.95
N ASP A 249 5.79 14.27 -25.02
CA ASP A 249 5.57 15.72 -24.83
C ASP A 249 4.96 15.96 -23.43
N PRO A 250 5.76 16.06 -22.34
CA PRO A 250 5.22 16.28 -21.01
C PRO A 250 4.53 17.66 -20.96
N ASP A 251 3.21 17.67 -20.94
CA ASP A 251 2.43 18.89 -20.71
C ASP A 251 2.41 19.27 -19.24
N ASP A 252 3.45 19.96 -18.80
CA ASP A 252 3.57 20.41 -17.42
C ASP A 252 2.43 21.39 -17.03
N GLU A 253 1.91 22.21 -17.96
CA GLU A 253 0.82 23.14 -17.68
C GLU A 253 -0.48 22.40 -17.41
N LEU A 254 -0.78 21.38 -18.20
CA LEU A 254 -1.96 20.53 -17.98
C LEU A 254 -1.82 19.69 -16.70
N ALA A 255 -0.67 19.10 -16.49
CA ALA A 255 -0.40 18.31 -15.27
C ALA A 255 -0.56 19.18 -14.02
N ASP A 256 -0.07 20.42 -14.04
CA ASP A 256 -0.24 21.36 -12.95
C ASP A 256 -1.71 21.80 -12.77
N ALA A 257 -2.44 22.00 -13.86
CA ALA A 257 -3.87 22.32 -13.80
C ALA A 257 -4.69 21.16 -13.17
N ILE A 258 -4.36 19.91 -13.51
CA ILE A 258 -5.01 18.72 -12.94
C ILE A 258 -4.63 18.57 -11.47
N ASP A 259 -3.36 18.72 -11.12
CA ASP A 259 -2.86 18.60 -9.75
C ASP A 259 -3.54 19.59 -8.79
N HIS A 260 -3.85 20.79 -9.29
CA HIS A 260 -4.52 21.86 -8.57
C HIS A 260 -6.03 21.94 -8.82
N MET A 261 -6.67 20.89 -9.34
CA MET A 261 -8.12 20.85 -9.53
C MET A 261 -8.84 21.17 -8.21
N GLU A 262 -9.85 22.04 -8.30
CA GLU A 262 -10.77 22.32 -7.20
C GLU A 262 -12.06 21.52 -7.38
N TRP A 263 -12.73 21.22 -6.27
CA TRP A 263 -14.03 20.57 -6.31
C TRP A 263 -14.97 21.10 -5.23
N LYS A 264 -16.25 20.93 -5.47
CA LYS A 264 -17.33 21.15 -4.49
C LYS A 264 -18.08 19.83 -4.31
N PRO A 265 -18.23 19.34 -3.08
CA PRO A 265 -18.88 18.06 -2.80
C PRO A 265 -20.37 18.08 -3.20
N PHE A 266 -21.00 16.94 -3.29
CA PHE A 266 -22.44 16.88 -3.47
C PHE A 266 -23.16 17.56 -2.29
N ALA A 267 -23.81 18.68 -2.57
CA ALA A 267 -24.45 19.53 -1.58
C ALA A 267 -25.63 20.31 -2.21
N ILE A 268 -26.36 21.05 -1.37
CA ILE A 268 -27.41 21.98 -1.83
C ILE A 268 -26.78 23.37 -1.93
N TYR A 269 -26.80 23.91 -3.14
CA TYR A 269 -26.29 25.25 -3.47
C TYR A 269 -27.44 26.21 -3.75
N GLN A 270 -27.32 27.44 -3.27
CA GLN A 270 -28.30 28.49 -3.59
C GLN A 270 -28.07 28.99 -5.01
N VAL A 271 -29.11 29.06 -5.82
CA VAL A 271 -29.07 29.73 -7.13
C VAL A 271 -29.17 31.22 -6.91
N VAL A 272 -28.10 31.97 -7.20
CA VAL A 272 -28.03 33.39 -7.03
C VAL A 272 -28.70 34.10 -8.21
N ASP A 273 -28.25 33.81 -9.43
CA ASP A 273 -28.80 34.30 -10.69
C ASP A 273 -28.37 33.46 -11.89
N THR A 274 -28.88 33.84 -13.08
CA THR A 274 -28.42 33.28 -14.35
C THR A 274 -28.46 34.38 -15.43
N ASP A 275 -27.35 34.53 -16.17
CA ASP A 275 -27.23 35.47 -17.29
C ASP A 275 -27.67 34.84 -18.62
N GLY A 276 -28.03 33.56 -18.63
CA GLY A 276 -28.44 32.80 -19.80
C GLY A 276 -27.30 32.06 -20.51
N GLN A 277 -26.07 32.19 -20.01
CA GLN A 277 -24.92 31.36 -20.39
C GLN A 277 -24.37 30.60 -19.18
N ARG A 278 -24.48 31.20 -18.00
CA ARG A 278 -23.96 30.66 -16.74
C ARG A 278 -25.04 30.69 -15.64
N VAL A 279 -24.91 29.76 -14.72
CA VAL A 279 -25.66 29.72 -13.47
C VAL A 279 -24.69 30.06 -12.34
N ARG A 280 -24.96 31.14 -11.61
CA ARG A 280 -24.17 31.51 -10.45
C ARG A 280 -24.76 30.86 -9.21
N LEU A 281 -23.93 30.11 -8.54
CA LEU A 281 -24.26 29.33 -7.36
C LEU A 281 -23.51 29.88 -6.15
N LYS A 282 -24.12 29.70 -4.97
CA LYS A 282 -23.53 30.03 -3.69
C LYS A 282 -23.57 28.83 -2.78
N ASP A 283 -22.41 28.46 -2.22
CA ASP A 283 -22.32 27.39 -1.25
C ASP A 283 -22.73 27.83 0.17
N PHE A 284 -22.70 26.90 1.10
CA PHE A 284 -23.10 27.15 2.49
C PHE A 284 -22.07 28.01 3.26
N ASN A 285 -20.81 28.14 2.78
CA ASN A 285 -19.79 29.02 3.35
C ASN A 285 -19.96 30.48 2.88
N GLY A 286 -20.75 30.68 1.83
CA GLY A 286 -20.97 31.98 1.23
C GLY A 286 -20.17 32.25 -0.03
N ASP A 287 -19.31 31.32 -0.45
CA ASP A 287 -18.52 31.40 -1.67
C ASP A 287 -19.41 31.27 -2.90
N THR A 288 -19.11 32.06 -3.92
CA THR A 288 -19.86 32.02 -5.18
C THR A 288 -19.00 31.55 -6.33
N PHE A 289 -19.58 30.72 -7.19
CA PHE A 289 -18.95 30.25 -8.41
C PHE A 289 -19.98 30.15 -9.55
N SER A 290 -19.51 30.06 -10.78
CA SER A 290 -20.39 30.06 -11.95
C SER A 290 -20.12 28.79 -12.80
N VAL A 291 -21.21 28.10 -13.16
CA VAL A 291 -21.19 26.87 -13.96
C VAL A 291 -21.84 27.14 -15.31
N SER A 292 -21.36 26.51 -16.38
CA SER A 292 -21.96 26.67 -17.70
C SER A 292 -23.41 26.19 -17.73
N GLN A 293 -24.28 26.93 -18.43
CA GLN A 293 -25.67 26.49 -18.62
C GLN A 293 -25.76 25.19 -19.41
N SER A 294 -24.79 24.90 -20.29
CA SER A 294 -24.74 23.68 -21.09
C SER A 294 -24.59 22.41 -20.29
N ASP A 295 -24.10 22.49 -19.04
CA ASP A 295 -23.93 21.35 -18.16
C ASP A 295 -25.23 20.79 -17.60
N PHE A 296 -26.31 21.57 -17.70
CA PHE A 296 -27.61 21.20 -17.16
C PHE A 296 -28.59 20.77 -18.24
N MET A 297 -29.34 19.73 -17.99
CA MET A 297 -30.42 19.31 -18.87
C MET A 297 -31.62 20.26 -18.78
N GLY A 298 -32.21 20.60 -19.90
CA GLY A 298 -33.46 21.37 -19.99
C GLY A 298 -33.28 22.87 -20.06
N ASN A 299 -34.38 23.63 -19.88
CA ASN A 299 -34.37 25.09 -19.94
C ASN A 299 -33.96 25.67 -18.57
N VAL A 300 -32.69 25.94 -18.41
CA VAL A 300 -32.10 26.41 -17.16
C VAL A 300 -32.72 27.75 -16.70
N ARG A 301 -33.06 28.69 -17.61
CA ARG A 301 -33.76 29.93 -17.22
C ARG A 301 -35.11 29.67 -16.59
N GLN A 302 -35.85 28.68 -17.09
CA GLN A 302 -37.13 28.27 -16.51
C GLN A 302 -36.90 27.54 -15.16
N LEU A 303 -35.92 26.66 -15.10
CA LEU A 303 -35.57 25.92 -13.87
C LEU A 303 -35.13 26.90 -12.77
N ALA A 304 -34.27 27.85 -13.07
CA ALA A 304 -33.78 28.86 -12.11
C ALA A 304 -34.89 29.85 -11.65
N ARG A 305 -35.94 30.07 -12.47
CA ARG A 305 -37.11 30.87 -12.05
C ARG A 305 -38.04 30.07 -11.10
N GLN A 306 -38.11 28.77 -11.27
CA GLN A 306 -38.98 27.88 -10.50
C GLN A 306 -38.32 27.34 -9.23
N ASN A 307 -36.99 27.32 -9.20
CA ASN A 307 -36.22 26.72 -8.13
C ASN A 307 -35.15 27.70 -7.61
N THR A 308 -35.01 27.72 -6.30
CA THR A 308 -34.05 28.58 -5.61
C THR A 308 -32.75 27.88 -5.26
N HIS A 309 -32.70 26.57 -5.41
CA HIS A 309 -31.55 25.74 -5.05
C HIS A 309 -31.31 24.64 -6.08
N LEU A 310 -30.06 24.23 -6.13
CA LEU A 310 -29.56 23.11 -6.92
C LEU A 310 -28.76 22.16 -6.02
N ALA A 311 -29.11 20.88 -6.03
CA ALA A 311 -28.28 19.84 -5.44
C ALA A 311 -27.38 19.23 -6.52
N GLY A 312 -26.08 19.16 -6.28
CA GLY A 312 -25.08 18.64 -7.23
C GLY A 312 -23.67 18.68 -6.65
N ALA A 313 -22.73 18.11 -7.37
CA ALA A 313 -21.28 18.23 -7.13
C ALA A 313 -20.64 18.96 -8.30
N PHE A 314 -19.47 19.57 -8.09
CA PHE A 314 -18.79 20.34 -9.13
C PHE A 314 -17.28 20.13 -9.08
N ILE A 315 -16.65 20.24 -10.24
CA ILE A 315 -15.20 20.25 -10.43
C ILE A 315 -14.75 21.51 -11.16
N CYS A 316 -13.54 21.93 -10.92
CA CYS A 316 -12.94 23.07 -11.57
C CYS A 316 -11.58 22.69 -12.14
N LEU A 317 -11.42 22.79 -13.44
CA LEU A 317 -10.15 22.65 -14.13
C LEU A 317 -9.80 24.01 -14.75
N SER A 318 -8.60 24.52 -14.51
CA SER A 318 -8.12 25.80 -15.04
C SER A 318 -9.11 26.99 -14.82
N GLY A 319 -9.79 26.99 -13.66
CA GLY A 319 -10.76 28.03 -13.30
C GLY A 319 -12.16 27.89 -13.95
N VAL A 320 -12.40 26.83 -14.69
CA VAL A 320 -13.68 26.53 -15.33
C VAL A 320 -14.45 25.48 -14.52
N TRP A 321 -15.56 25.91 -13.91
CA TRP A 321 -16.44 25.02 -13.12
C TRP A 321 -17.39 24.25 -14.01
N ARG A 322 -17.46 22.95 -13.80
CA ARG A 322 -18.32 22.00 -14.51
C ARG A 322 -19.11 21.15 -13.51
N LEU A 323 -20.25 20.65 -13.94
CA LEU A 323 -21.07 19.73 -13.15
C LEU A 323 -20.40 18.37 -13.04
N ASN A 324 -20.27 17.85 -11.81
CA ASN A 324 -19.70 16.53 -11.52
C ASN A 324 -20.82 15.51 -11.21
N GLY A 325 -21.37 14.90 -12.25
CA GLY A 325 -22.47 13.93 -12.11
C GLY A 325 -23.87 14.58 -12.26
N PRO A 326 -24.95 13.85 -11.96
CA PRO A 326 -26.30 14.35 -12.07
C PRO A 326 -26.62 15.43 -11.03
N SER A 327 -27.60 16.27 -11.35
CA SER A 327 -28.07 17.36 -10.48
C SER A 327 -29.58 17.38 -10.32
N LEU A 328 -30.05 17.96 -9.21
CA LEU A 328 -31.47 18.09 -8.89
C LEU A 328 -31.82 19.54 -8.54
N TRP A 329 -32.80 20.10 -9.23
CA TRP A 329 -33.31 21.41 -8.92
C TRP A 329 -34.41 21.34 -7.86
N SER A 330 -34.42 22.26 -6.89
CA SER A 330 -35.36 22.24 -5.78
C SER A 330 -35.67 23.64 -5.25
N SER A 331 -36.77 23.74 -4.54
CA SER A 331 -37.15 24.93 -3.76
C SER A 331 -37.44 24.51 -2.31
N PRO A 332 -36.40 24.15 -1.54
CA PRO A 332 -36.60 23.70 -0.18
C PRO A 332 -37.20 24.83 0.69
N THR A 333 -38.12 24.48 1.57
CA THR A 333 -38.66 25.38 2.60
C THR A 333 -37.55 25.85 3.54
N LYS A 334 -37.72 26.99 4.18
CA LYS A 334 -36.77 27.53 5.17
C LYS A 334 -36.42 26.48 6.25
N LYS A 335 -37.42 25.74 6.75
CA LYS A 335 -37.22 24.67 7.73
C LYS A 335 -36.36 23.52 7.19
N GLN A 336 -36.53 23.15 5.93
CA GLN A 336 -35.70 22.13 5.28
C GLN A 336 -34.27 22.60 5.09
N GLN A 337 -34.06 23.86 4.74
CA GLN A 337 -32.72 24.48 4.62
C GLN A 337 -32.02 24.50 5.99
N GLU A 338 -32.70 24.95 7.04
CA GLU A 338 -32.18 24.98 8.41
C GLU A 338 -31.82 23.58 8.90
N SER A 339 -32.71 22.60 8.66
CA SER A 339 -32.45 21.21 9.02
C SER A 339 -31.27 20.61 8.24
N TYR A 340 -31.13 20.93 6.95
CA TYR A 340 -29.99 20.50 6.14
C TYR A 340 -28.68 21.11 6.64
N LEU A 341 -28.65 22.41 6.90
CA LEU A 341 -27.46 23.11 7.42
C LEU A 341 -27.05 22.59 8.80
N GLU A 342 -28.01 22.30 9.66
CA GLU A 342 -27.75 21.71 10.99
C GLU A 342 -27.16 20.33 10.86
N LYS A 343 -27.71 19.46 9.98
CA LYS A 343 -27.18 18.15 9.69
C LYS A 343 -25.74 18.21 9.14
N ARG A 344 -25.46 19.13 8.20
CA ARG A 344 -24.11 19.33 7.64
C ARG A 344 -23.11 19.83 8.67
N LYS A 345 -23.53 20.72 9.56
CA LYS A 345 -22.69 21.15 10.69
C LYS A 345 -22.39 19.99 11.64
N GLN A 346 -23.39 19.16 11.92
CA GLN A 346 -23.21 17.96 12.73
C GLN A 346 -22.28 16.96 12.06
N GLU A 347 -22.43 16.69 10.76
CA GLU A 347 -21.53 15.82 10.00
C GLU A 347 -20.11 16.35 9.96
N TYR A 348 -19.95 17.66 9.76
CA TYR A 348 -18.64 18.33 9.78
C TYR A 348 -18.03 18.29 11.21
N SER A 349 -18.82 18.56 12.24
CA SER A 349 -18.40 18.42 13.64
C SER A 349 -18.02 16.98 13.94
N ILE A 350 -18.81 16.01 13.54
CA ILE A 350 -18.47 14.59 13.66
C ILE A 350 -17.17 14.25 12.93
N GLN A 351 -16.92 14.75 11.75
CA GLN A 351 -15.67 14.53 11.03
C GLN A 351 -14.45 15.20 11.66
N HIS A 352 -14.62 16.35 12.32
CA HIS A 352 -13.53 17.15 12.89
C HIS A 352 -13.44 17.07 14.41
N ASP A 353 -14.57 16.91 15.13
CA ASP A 353 -14.63 16.74 16.60
C ASP A 353 -14.68 15.25 17.01
N TYR A 354 -14.44 14.40 16.07
CA TYR A 354 -14.29 12.96 16.29
C TYR A 354 -13.08 12.63 17.15
N VAL A 355 -12.20 13.60 17.27
CA VAL A 355 -11.16 13.66 18.27
C VAL A 355 -11.85 13.66 19.62
N GLY A 356 -12.24 12.47 20.08
CA GLY A 356 -12.32 12.44 21.47
C GLY A 356 -13.63 12.13 22.16
N GLN A 357 -14.62 11.44 21.56
CA GLN A 357 -15.66 10.84 22.40
C GLN A 357 -15.02 9.97 23.50
N TYR A 358 -13.86 9.37 23.21
CA TYR A 358 -13.12 8.54 24.14
C TYR A 358 -11.71 9.05 24.48
N ASP A 359 -11.26 10.18 23.93
CA ASP A 359 -9.91 10.71 24.19
C ASP A 359 -9.68 11.00 25.67
N SER A 360 -10.69 11.53 26.37
CA SER A 360 -10.60 11.75 27.81
C SER A 360 -10.45 10.43 28.59
N PHE A 361 -11.16 9.38 28.13
CA PHE A 361 -11.06 8.05 28.72
C PHE A 361 -9.69 7.44 28.44
N ILE A 362 -9.22 7.47 27.17
CA ILE A 362 -7.93 6.96 26.73
C ILE A 362 -6.80 7.68 27.44
N ALA A 363 -6.84 9.03 27.53
CA ALA A 363 -5.83 9.81 28.23
C ALA A 363 -5.78 9.48 29.73
N LYS A 364 -6.93 9.29 30.37
CA LYS A 364 -7.01 8.86 31.81
C LYS A 364 -6.39 7.49 32.04
N HIS A 365 -6.39 6.62 31.04
CA HIS A 365 -5.82 5.28 31.07
C HIS A 365 -4.43 5.18 30.43
N GLY A 366 -3.68 6.29 30.40
CA GLY A 366 -2.28 6.31 29.94
C GLY A 366 -2.08 6.18 28.43
N GLY A 367 -3.10 6.43 27.65
CA GLY A 367 -3.05 6.31 26.18
C GLY A 367 -3.38 4.90 25.67
N GLU A 368 -3.74 3.97 26.55
CA GLU A 368 -4.09 2.61 26.15
C GLU A 368 -5.39 2.59 25.34
N ARG A 369 -5.34 1.94 24.18
CA ARG A 369 -6.47 1.77 23.27
C ARG A 369 -6.95 0.34 23.16
N LEU A 370 -6.18 -0.64 23.68
CA LEU A 370 -6.42 -2.07 23.57
C LEU A 370 -6.73 -2.69 24.93
N TYR A 371 -7.92 -3.23 25.09
CA TYR A 371 -8.41 -3.81 26.33
C TYR A 371 -8.79 -5.27 26.14
N PHE A 372 -8.63 -6.11 27.18
CA PHE A 372 -8.85 -7.55 27.12
C PHE A 372 -9.89 -7.99 28.14
N PHE A 373 -10.81 -8.85 27.73
CA PHE A 373 -11.93 -9.34 28.51
C PHE A 373 -12.00 -10.86 28.47
N ARG A 374 -12.45 -11.46 29.56
CA ARG A 374 -12.60 -12.91 29.68
C ARG A 374 -13.65 -13.46 28.73
N ASP A 375 -14.75 -12.74 28.53
CA ASP A 375 -15.90 -13.11 27.72
C ASP A 375 -16.73 -11.86 27.35
N ALA A 376 -17.75 -12.03 26.54
CA ALA A 376 -18.61 -10.93 26.10
C ALA A 376 -19.40 -10.30 27.26
N GLU A 377 -19.71 -11.05 28.33
CA GLU A 377 -20.41 -10.54 29.51
C GLU A 377 -19.54 -9.55 30.28
N ASP A 378 -18.26 -9.91 30.52
CA ASP A 378 -17.25 -9.07 31.15
C ASP A 378 -17.03 -7.76 30.35
N TYR A 379 -16.95 -7.85 29.01
CA TYR A 379 -16.88 -6.71 28.12
C TYR A 379 -18.11 -5.80 28.20
N MET A 380 -19.31 -6.36 28.16
CA MET A 380 -20.57 -5.58 28.24
C MET A 380 -20.71 -4.89 29.59
N GLN A 381 -20.30 -5.53 30.67
CA GLN A 381 -20.29 -4.92 32.01
C GLN A 381 -19.31 -3.74 32.07
N TRP A 382 -18.13 -3.90 31.49
CA TRP A 382 -17.14 -2.82 31.41
C TRP A 382 -17.65 -1.64 30.58
N MET A 383 -18.30 -1.89 29.44
CA MET A 383 -18.93 -0.85 28.59
C MET A 383 -19.98 -0.03 29.36
N GLU A 384 -20.78 -0.68 30.18
CA GLU A 384 -21.79 -0.02 31.02
C GLU A 384 -21.15 0.80 32.14
N THR A 385 -20.18 0.22 32.87
CA THR A 385 -19.61 0.84 34.08
C THR A 385 -18.59 1.94 33.77
N GLU A 386 -17.74 1.74 32.78
CA GLU A 386 -16.63 2.67 32.49
C GLU A 386 -16.98 3.70 31.42
N LEU A 387 -17.81 3.33 30.42
CA LEU A 387 -18.17 4.21 29.32
C LEU A 387 -19.61 4.74 29.41
N GLY A 388 -20.43 4.24 30.33
CA GLY A 388 -21.83 4.64 30.47
C GLY A 388 -22.72 4.25 29.30
N LEU A 389 -22.30 3.25 28.50
CA LEU A 389 -23.02 2.79 27.33
C LEU A 389 -24.09 1.77 27.70
N GLN A 390 -25.20 1.78 26.96
CA GLN A 390 -26.26 0.77 27.18
C GLN A 390 -25.75 -0.62 26.78
N ARG A 391 -26.08 -1.59 27.61
CA ARG A 391 -25.78 -2.99 27.37
C ARG A 391 -26.52 -3.50 26.12
N THR A 392 -25.81 -3.90 25.09
CA THR A 392 -26.35 -4.42 23.85
C THR A 392 -25.78 -5.81 23.57
N LYS A 393 -26.63 -6.74 23.11
CA LYS A 393 -26.16 -8.07 22.71
C LYS A 393 -25.24 -7.93 21.48
N LEU A 394 -24.05 -8.51 21.55
CA LEU A 394 -23.13 -8.55 20.40
C LEU A 394 -23.75 -9.43 19.30
N PRO A 395 -23.72 -8.99 18.04
CA PRO A 395 -24.30 -9.73 16.91
C PRO A 395 -23.34 -10.82 16.40
N VAL A 396 -22.96 -11.75 17.29
CA VAL A 396 -22.04 -12.84 16.99
C VAL A 396 -22.63 -14.18 17.41
N PRO A 397 -22.18 -15.31 16.83
CA PRO A 397 -22.58 -16.64 17.26
C PRO A 397 -22.30 -16.88 18.76
N ASP A 398 -23.13 -17.70 19.39
CA ASP A 398 -23.06 -17.96 20.83
C ASP A 398 -21.70 -18.53 21.29
N ASP A 399 -21.00 -19.26 20.43
CA ASP A 399 -19.67 -19.83 20.69
C ASP A 399 -18.60 -18.76 20.94
N TYR A 400 -18.75 -17.57 20.35
CA TYR A 400 -17.83 -16.43 20.53
C TYR A 400 -18.12 -15.68 21.82
N LEU A 401 -19.35 -15.75 22.37
CA LEU A 401 -19.74 -15.01 23.56
C LEU A 401 -19.02 -15.48 24.82
N THR A 402 -18.53 -16.71 24.83
CA THR A 402 -17.83 -17.35 25.98
C THR A 402 -16.31 -17.36 25.83
N GLN A 403 -15.77 -16.75 24.75
CA GLN A 403 -14.32 -16.71 24.48
C GLN A 403 -13.74 -15.37 24.94
N PRO A 404 -12.43 -15.34 25.29
CA PRO A 404 -11.73 -14.09 25.50
C PRO A 404 -11.75 -13.21 24.26
N LEU A 405 -12.04 -11.93 24.45
CA LEU A 405 -12.04 -10.94 23.40
C LEU A 405 -11.17 -9.73 23.74
N ALA A 406 -10.71 -9.05 22.70
CA ALA A 406 -10.07 -7.76 22.80
C ALA A 406 -10.99 -6.68 22.26
N SER A 407 -10.94 -5.49 22.83
CA SER A 407 -11.64 -4.31 22.34
C SER A 407 -10.62 -3.22 22.02
N PHE A 408 -10.79 -2.56 20.89
CA PHE A 408 -9.90 -1.52 20.41
C PHE A 408 -10.66 -0.24 20.09
N PHE A 409 -10.12 0.90 20.54
CA PHE A 409 -10.62 2.23 20.21
C PHE A 409 -9.97 2.72 18.94
N GLU A 410 -10.75 2.78 17.85
CA GLU A 410 -10.32 3.37 16.59
C GLU A 410 -10.11 4.89 16.72
N ASP A 411 -9.29 5.46 15.84
CA ASP A 411 -9.06 6.92 15.79
C ASP A 411 -10.34 7.71 15.51
N ASN A 412 -11.31 7.07 14.90
CA ASN A 412 -12.62 7.60 14.63
C ASN A 412 -13.63 7.39 15.78
N GLY A 413 -13.21 6.95 16.98
CA GLY A 413 -14.04 6.71 18.15
C GLY A 413 -14.94 5.46 18.07
N THR A 414 -14.86 4.71 16.98
CA THR A 414 -15.54 3.39 16.91
C THR A 414 -14.82 2.43 17.84
N ILE A 415 -15.59 1.61 18.55
CA ILE A 415 -15.05 0.53 19.38
C ILE A 415 -15.22 -0.78 18.60
N CYS A 416 -14.11 -1.41 18.28
CA CYS A 416 -14.07 -2.68 17.56
C CYS A 416 -13.77 -3.84 18.50
N GLN A 417 -14.28 -5.03 18.20
CA GLN A 417 -14.03 -6.25 18.98
C GLN A 417 -13.27 -7.28 18.12
N CYS A 418 -12.33 -7.97 18.75
CA CYS A 418 -11.60 -9.08 18.18
C CYS A 418 -11.74 -10.30 19.10
N PHE A 419 -12.30 -11.38 18.59
CA PHE A 419 -12.51 -12.63 19.33
C PHE A 419 -11.28 -13.56 19.31
N ASP A 420 -10.22 -13.18 18.61
CA ASP A 420 -8.94 -13.88 18.63
C ASP A 420 -7.94 -13.28 19.65
N ALA A 421 -8.46 -12.77 20.77
CA ALA A 421 -7.65 -12.18 21.85
C ALA A 421 -6.50 -13.06 22.31
N LYS A 422 -6.68 -14.40 22.31
CA LYS A 422 -5.65 -15.37 22.65
C LYS A 422 -4.42 -15.31 21.76
N ALA A 423 -4.55 -14.78 20.53
CA ALA A 423 -3.45 -14.67 19.60
C ALA A 423 -2.62 -13.38 19.78
N ILE A 424 -3.13 -12.37 20.52
CA ILE A 424 -2.50 -11.06 20.63
C ILE A 424 -1.46 -11.06 21.73
N ARG A 425 -0.19 -10.85 21.38
CA ARG A 425 0.97 -10.85 22.28
C ARG A 425 1.15 -9.51 22.98
N HIS A 426 0.18 -9.10 23.79
CA HIS A 426 0.25 -7.85 24.55
C HIS A 426 0.61 -8.13 26.03
N PRO A 427 1.51 -7.33 26.70
CA PRO A 427 1.86 -7.53 28.10
C PRO A 427 0.66 -7.49 29.07
N GLY A 428 -0.34 -6.69 28.75
CA GLY A 428 -1.59 -6.57 29.51
C GLY A 428 -2.65 -7.62 29.17
N ASN A 429 -2.35 -8.58 28.30
CA ASN A 429 -3.29 -9.63 27.89
C ASN A 429 -3.14 -10.89 28.76
N PRO A 430 -4.01 -11.14 29.73
CA PRO A 430 -3.93 -12.31 30.60
C PRO A 430 -4.36 -13.61 29.90
N TYR A 431 -4.94 -13.52 28.68
CA TYR A 431 -5.49 -14.63 27.92
C TYR A 431 -4.57 -15.09 26.79
N TYR A 432 -3.39 -14.46 26.62
CA TYR A 432 -2.46 -14.83 25.56
C TYR A 432 -2.06 -16.31 25.66
N ASP A 433 -2.22 -17.01 24.55
CA ASP A 433 -1.85 -18.41 24.39
C ASP A 433 -0.92 -18.57 23.18
N LYS A 434 0.35 -18.88 23.47
CA LYS A 434 1.39 -19.01 22.43
C LYS A 434 1.09 -20.14 21.44
N ALA A 435 0.48 -21.25 21.89
CA ALA A 435 0.13 -22.36 21.00
C ALA A 435 -1.01 -21.93 20.08
N PHE A 436 -2.06 -21.30 20.62
CA PHE A 436 -3.16 -20.75 19.83
C PHE A 436 -2.66 -19.71 18.80
N ALA A 437 -1.79 -18.79 19.20
CA ALA A 437 -1.20 -17.78 18.33
C ALA A 437 -0.38 -18.41 17.19
N GLY A 438 0.30 -19.52 17.46
CA GLY A 438 1.06 -20.28 16.46
C GLY A 438 0.19 -21.00 15.43
N GLU A 439 -1.00 -21.44 15.82
CA GLU A 439 -1.92 -22.20 14.95
C GLU A 439 -2.91 -21.32 14.20
N ASN A 440 -3.33 -20.19 14.80
CA ASN A 440 -4.45 -19.38 14.31
C ASN A 440 -4.04 -18.03 13.72
N GLY A 441 -2.78 -17.78 13.42
CA GLY A 441 -2.33 -16.53 12.79
C GLY A 441 -2.97 -16.25 11.43
N MET A 442 -3.52 -17.26 10.75
CA MET A 442 -4.24 -17.10 9.48
C MET A 442 -5.54 -16.30 9.63
N ALA A 443 -6.18 -16.26 10.79
CA ALA A 443 -7.36 -15.43 11.02
C ALA A 443 -7.02 -13.94 10.83
N PHE A 444 -5.87 -13.50 11.32
CA PHE A 444 -5.38 -12.13 11.11
C PHE A 444 -4.98 -11.86 9.65
N VAL A 445 -4.41 -12.85 8.96
CA VAL A 445 -4.07 -12.74 7.53
C VAL A 445 -5.32 -12.55 6.68
N SER A 446 -6.40 -13.26 6.99
CA SER A 446 -7.67 -13.15 6.25
C SER A 446 -8.37 -11.80 6.47
N GLY A 447 -8.00 -11.05 7.49
CA GLY A 447 -8.63 -9.78 7.85
C GLY A 447 -9.99 -9.91 8.54
N ASP A 448 -10.33 -11.11 9.02
CA ASP A 448 -11.61 -11.38 9.69
C ASP A 448 -11.53 -11.14 11.22
N ALA A 449 -10.31 -11.07 11.75
CA ALA A 449 -10.08 -11.02 13.20
C ALA A 449 -10.20 -9.62 13.81
N CYS A 450 -9.82 -8.56 13.08
CA CYS A 450 -9.76 -7.21 13.64
C CYS A 450 -9.99 -6.12 12.58
N SER A 451 -10.31 -4.92 13.05
CA SER A 451 -10.45 -3.73 12.20
C SER A 451 -9.11 -3.27 11.61
N PRO A 452 -9.12 -2.42 10.55
CA PRO A 452 -7.90 -1.88 9.96
C PRO A 452 -7.03 -1.12 10.96
N GLY A 453 -7.63 -0.31 11.84
CA GLY A 453 -6.87 0.45 12.84
C GLY A 453 -6.28 -0.44 13.94
N MET A 454 -7.04 -1.44 14.38
CA MET A 454 -6.52 -2.44 15.31
C MET A 454 -5.37 -3.24 14.69
N LEU A 455 -5.52 -3.69 13.43
CA LEU A 455 -4.46 -4.38 12.71
C LEU A 455 -3.18 -3.54 12.61
N PHE A 456 -3.33 -2.26 12.27
CA PHE A 456 -2.21 -1.33 12.22
C PHE A 456 -1.55 -1.12 13.60
N HIS A 457 -2.36 -0.93 14.66
CA HIS A 457 -1.86 -0.82 16.03
C HIS A 457 -1.07 -2.07 16.45
N LEU A 458 -1.61 -3.25 16.19
CA LEU A 458 -0.93 -4.50 16.52
C LEU A 458 0.39 -4.67 15.77
N LEU A 459 0.44 -4.29 14.49
CA LEU A 459 1.66 -4.31 13.68
C LEU A 459 2.69 -3.32 14.22
N LYS A 460 2.28 -2.07 14.47
CA LYS A 460 3.15 -0.99 14.96
C LYS A 460 3.83 -1.35 16.28
N HIS A 461 3.09 -2.00 17.19
CA HIS A 461 3.57 -2.36 18.52
C HIS A 461 4.09 -3.80 18.65
N ASP A 462 4.26 -4.51 17.55
CA ASP A 462 4.79 -5.87 17.52
C ASP A 462 3.94 -6.89 18.30
N LEU A 463 2.63 -6.78 18.19
CA LEU A 463 1.65 -7.57 18.95
C LEU A 463 0.94 -8.64 18.10
N LEU A 464 1.20 -8.69 16.77
CA LEU A 464 0.59 -9.65 15.87
C LEU A 464 1.07 -11.08 16.14
N PRO A 465 0.24 -12.10 15.85
CA PRO A 465 0.62 -13.49 15.99
C PRO A 465 1.81 -13.87 15.12
N ASP A 466 2.75 -14.64 15.65
CA ASP A 466 3.91 -15.11 14.91
C ASP A 466 3.54 -15.94 13.66
N ALA A 467 2.42 -16.65 13.70
CA ALA A 467 1.95 -17.46 12.57
C ALA A 467 1.60 -16.63 11.33
N MET A 468 1.31 -15.33 11.50
CA MET A 468 1.09 -14.41 10.37
C MET A 468 2.35 -14.21 9.52
N PHE A 469 3.53 -14.33 10.13
CA PHE A 469 4.82 -14.08 9.50
C PHE A 469 5.55 -15.38 9.15
N ASN A 470 4.86 -16.30 8.49
CA ASN A 470 5.46 -17.54 8.04
C ASN A 470 6.19 -17.34 6.71
N ASP A 471 7.51 -17.22 6.75
CA ASP A 471 8.38 -17.07 5.59
C ASP A 471 9.61 -18.01 5.67
N PHE A 472 10.36 -18.12 4.58
CA PHE A 472 11.52 -19.01 4.47
C PHE A 472 12.76 -18.55 5.24
N ARG A 473 12.79 -17.28 5.71
CA ARG A 473 13.87 -16.72 6.56
C ARG A 473 13.53 -16.77 8.03
N GLY A 474 12.32 -17.20 8.35
CA GLY A 474 11.76 -17.19 9.67
C GLY A 474 10.81 -16.01 9.90
N ARG A 475 9.93 -16.20 10.87
CA ARG A 475 8.80 -15.31 11.18
C ARG A 475 9.22 -13.88 11.52
N GLU A 476 10.39 -13.72 12.12
CA GLU A 476 10.93 -12.43 12.51
C GLU A 476 11.22 -11.52 11.29
N HIS A 477 11.72 -12.11 10.20
CA HIS A 477 12.03 -11.33 9.01
C HIS A 477 10.80 -10.67 8.38
N GLY A 478 9.72 -11.42 8.16
CA GLY A 478 8.48 -10.87 7.59
C GLY A 478 7.89 -9.75 8.45
N ARG A 479 7.96 -9.91 9.78
CA ARG A 479 7.51 -8.89 10.74
C ARG A 479 8.34 -7.61 10.63
N LEU A 480 9.67 -7.73 10.67
CA LEU A 480 10.57 -6.59 10.55
C LEU A 480 10.38 -5.87 9.21
N LEU A 481 10.24 -6.62 8.12
CA LEU A 481 9.99 -6.06 6.79
C LEU A 481 8.71 -5.22 6.73
N MET A 482 7.63 -5.68 7.36
CA MET A 482 6.38 -4.89 7.42
C MET A 482 6.54 -3.67 8.34
N GLN A 483 7.28 -3.77 9.42
CA GLN A 483 7.58 -2.64 10.32
C GLN A 483 8.48 -1.60 9.65
N ASP A 484 9.45 -2.01 8.85
CA ASP A 484 10.29 -1.10 8.05
C ASP A 484 9.48 -0.33 6.98
N ASN A 485 8.37 -0.91 6.52
CA ASN A 485 7.45 -0.28 5.57
C ASN A 485 6.16 0.22 6.25
N ILE A 486 6.20 0.53 7.55
CA ILE A 486 5.01 0.82 8.36
C ILE A 486 4.19 2.00 7.84
N GLU A 487 4.83 3.04 7.30
CA GLU A 487 4.12 4.18 6.69
C GLU A 487 3.34 3.76 5.45
N PHE A 488 3.95 2.94 4.59
CA PHE A 488 3.25 2.39 3.43
C PHE A 488 2.07 1.52 3.86
N VAL A 489 2.26 0.67 4.85
CA VAL A 489 1.17 -0.17 5.42
C VAL A 489 0.06 0.70 6.02
N ALA A 490 0.40 1.79 6.73
CA ALA A 490 -0.58 2.75 7.24
C ALA A 490 -1.41 3.35 6.11
N ARG A 491 -0.77 3.77 5.00
CA ARG A 491 -1.45 4.28 3.81
C ARG A 491 -2.39 3.25 3.19
N CYS A 492 -1.95 2.00 3.07
CA CYS A 492 -2.80 0.90 2.62
C CYS A 492 -4.05 0.71 3.48
N LEU A 493 -3.96 0.95 4.77
CA LEU A 493 -5.06 0.86 5.73
C LEU A 493 -5.84 2.18 5.89
N GLY A 494 -5.53 3.22 5.09
CA GLY A 494 -6.17 4.53 5.16
C GLY A 494 -5.94 5.24 6.50
N ARG A 495 -4.78 5.03 7.14
CA ARG A 495 -4.42 5.61 8.43
C ARG A 495 -3.47 6.78 8.28
N ASN A 496 -3.67 7.79 9.13
CA ASN A 496 -2.71 8.86 9.29
C ASN A 496 -1.46 8.31 9.99
N PHE A 497 -0.32 8.72 9.48
CA PHE A 497 0.96 8.32 10.02
C PHE A 497 1.83 9.56 10.25
N GLU A 498 2.31 9.73 11.47
CA GLU A 498 3.26 10.80 11.80
C GLU A 498 4.68 10.29 11.61
N SER A 499 5.41 10.86 10.66
CA SER A 499 6.77 10.46 10.28
C SER A 499 7.81 10.58 11.41
N SER A 500 7.50 11.37 12.45
CA SER A 500 8.37 11.53 13.63
C SER A 500 8.46 10.28 14.52
N GLU A 501 7.58 9.31 14.32
CA GLU A 501 7.51 8.10 15.16
C GLU A 501 8.37 6.94 14.66
N VAL A 502 9.05 7.07 13.50
CA VAL A 502 9.82 5.98 12.92
C VAL A 502 11.24 6.40 12.56
N VAL A 503 12.16 5.84 13.30
CA VAL A 503 13.55 5.69 12.82
C VAL A 503 13.52 4.53 11.82
N ARG A 504 13.71 4.84 10.54
CA ARG A 504 13.70 3.82 9.47
C ARG A 504 15.07 3.17 9.33
N PRO A 505 15.26 1.95 9.76
CA PRO A 505 16.34 1.15 9.20
C PRO A 505 15.87 0.63 7.83
N ARG A 506 16.47 1.08 6.75
CA ARG A 506 16.20 0.60 5.37
C ARG A 506 16.76 -0.80 5.08
N THR A 507 17.00 -1.61 6.10
CA THR A 507 17.87 -2.78 6.01
C THR A 507 17.17 -4.11 5.71
N HIS A 508 15.84 -4.16 5.63
CA HIS A 508 15.11 -5.44 5.56
C HIS A 508 14.40 -5.71 4.23
N GLN A 509 14.61 -4.88 3.20
CA GLN A 509 14.01 -5.16 1.90
C GLN A 509 14.51 -6.48 1.32
N LEU A 510 13.59 -7.29 0.82
CA LEU A 510 13.92 -8.54 0.15
C LEU A 510 14.61 -8.26 -1.19
N ASP A 511 15.87 -8.65 -1.31
CA ASP A 511 16.52 -8.74 -2.60
C ASP A 511 16.10 -10.06 -3.27
N THR A 512 15.23 -10.00 -4.26
CA THR A 512 14.68 -11.17 -4.95
C THR A 512 15.14 -11.26 -6.41
N SER A 513 16.13 -10.48 -6.80
CA SER A 513 16.58 -10.37 -8.18
C SER A 513 17.20 -11.65 -8.79
N ASN A 514 17.23 -12.77 -8.05
CA ASN A 514 17.81 -14.04 -8.51
C ASN A 514 17.01 -15.30 -8.08
N GLU A 515 16.92 -16.27 -9.00
CA GLU A 515 16.12 -17.50 -8.91
C GLU A 515 16.70 -18.66 -8.07
N GLU A 516 17.86 -18.54 -7.46
CA GLU A 516 18.47 -19.55 -6.60
C GLU A 516 17.96 -19.50 -5.16
N SER A 517 18.14 -20.54 -4.36
CA SER A 517 17.59 -20.59 -3.00
C SER A 517 17.98 -19.32 -2.22
N VAL A 518 17.05 -18.74 -1.48
CA VAL A 518 17.20 -17.43 -0.86
C VAL A 518 18.37 -17.38 0.14
N MET A 519 18.64 -18.50 0.81
CA MET A 519 19.81 -18.62 1.71
C MET A 519 21.14 -18.53 0.94
N GLU A 520 21.22 -19.14 -0.24
CA GLU A 520 22.40 -19.01 -1.12
C GLU A 520 22.55 -17.63 -1.70
N LYS A 521 21.44 -16.98 -2.03
CA LYS A 521 21.41 -15.62 -2.59
C LYS A 521 21.83 -14.54 -1.62
N TYR A 522 21.42 -14.64 -0.37
CA TYR A 522 21.78 -13.62 0.64
C TYR A 522 23.25 -13.64 0.99
N MET A 523 23.88 -14.81 0.86
CA MET A 523 25.32 -14.98 1.12
C MET A 523 26.20 -14.70 -0.11
N ASN A 524 25.69 -14.90 -1.33
CA ASN A 524 26.52 -14.91 -2.54
C ASN A 524 26.29 -13.73 -3.50
N LYS A 525 25.24 -12.90 -3.35
CA LYS A 525 24.92 -11.85 -4.34
C LYS A 525 24.35 -10.58 -3.70
N MET A 526 25.02 -10.07 -2.70
CA MET A 526 24.77 -8.70 -2.25
C MET A 526 25.03 -7.76 -3.44
N SER A 527 24.11 -6.81 -3.70
CA SER A 527 24.33 -5.84 -4.76
C SER A 527 25.56 -4.97 -4.46
N TYR A 528 26.17 -4.43 -5.51
CA TYR A 528 27.35 -3.58 -5.35
C TYR A 528 27.08 -2.37 -4.47
N GLU A 529 25.92 -1.71 -4.65
CA GLU A 529 25.55 -0.55 -3.84
C GLU A 529 25.35 -0.93 -2.36
N LYS A 530 24.65 -2.03 -2.09
CA LYS A 530 24.53 -2.53 -0.71
C LYS A 530 25.85 -2.91 -0.08
N PHE A 531 26.75 -3.45 -0.88
CA PHE A 531 28.10 -3.77 -0.43
C PHE A 531 28.86 -2.49 -0.07
N VAL A 532 28.76 -1.44 -0.89
CA VAL A 532 29.38 -0.14 -0.62
C VAL A 532 28.79 0.51 0.63
N ASP A 533 27.46 0.57 0.75
CA ASP A 533 26.78 1.10 1.94
C ASP A 533 27.18 0.36 3.22
N MET A 534 27.44 -0.91 3.09
CA MET A 534 27.92 -1.76 4.18
C MET A 534 29.33 -1.40 4.61
N LEU A 535 30.22 -1.17 3.66
CA LEU A 535 31.61 -0.80 3.96
C LEU A 535 31.69 0.61 4.56
N ASP A 536 30.91 1.55 4.05
CA ASP A 536 30.85 2.94 4.51
C ASP A 536 30.33 3.07 5.96
N ALA A 537 29.63 2.06 6.43
CA ALA A 537 29.11 2.04 7.79
C ALA A 537 30.12 1.54 8.85
N GLU A 538 31.28 1.02 8.43
CA GLU A 538 32.29 0.48 9.34
C GLU A 538 33.36 1.55 9.62
N GLU A 539 33.55 1.89 10.89
CA GLU A 539 34.61 2.84 11.31
C GLU A 539 35.85 2.12 11.80
N ILE A 540 35.70 1.14 12.69
CA ILE A 540 36.75 0.35 13.27
C ILE A 540 36.48 -1.14 13.16
N ILE A 541 37.41 -1.89 12.64
CA ILE A 541 37.31 -3.34 12.48
C ILE A 541 38.46 -4.08 13.14
N VAL A 542 38.21 -5.29 13.62
CA VAL A 542 39.23 -6.17 14.23
C VAL A 542 39.35 -7.45 13.42
N SER A 543 40.54 -7.72 12.90
CA SER A 543 40.84 -8.93 12.13
C SER A 543 40.88 -10.18 13.01
N ARG A 544 40.86 -11.38 12.40
CA ARG A 544 41.09 -12.68 13.08
C ARG A 544 42.38 -12.73 13.89
N SER A 545 43.42 -11.98 13.46
CA SER A 545 44.72 -11.89 14.18
C SER A 545 44.71 -10.82 15.26
N ARG A 546 43.56 -10.22 15.59
CA ARG A 546 43.36 -9.16 16.57
C ARG A 546 44.06 -7.84 16.23
N LYS A 547 44.34 -7.63 14.98
CA LYS A 547 44.82 -6.34 14.48
C LYS A 547 43.67 -5.40 14.24
N GLU A 548 43.88 -4.15 14.60
CA GLU A 548 42.93 -3.08 14.38
C GLU A 548 43.14 -2.43 13.02
N TRP A 549 42.04 -2.15 12.36
CA TRP A 549 41.98 -1.47 11.09
C TRP A 549 40.88 -0.42 11.16
N GLU A 550 41.12 0.71 10.55
CA GLU A 550 40.18 1.81 10.45
C GLU A 550 39.75 1.98 8.99
N VAL A 551 38.46 2.05 8.74
CA VAL A 551 37.93 2.36 7.41
C VAL A 551 37.82 3.87 7.28
N LEU A 552 38.74 4.46 6.51
CA LEU A 552 38.80 5.91 6.34
C LEU A 552 37.79 6.40 5.30
N MET A 553 37.51 5.58 4.30
CA MET A 553 36.57 5.89 3.22
C MET A 553 36.15 4.60 2.52
N ALA A 554 34.86 4.51 2.19
CA ALA A 554 34.37 3.47 1.32
C ALA A 554 33.24 4.04 0.46
N ASP A 555 33.53 4.32 -0.81
CA ASP A 555 32.55 4.80 -1.78
C ASP A 555 32.46 3.87 -3.01
N ASN A 556 31.68 4.25 -4.01
CA ASN A 556 31.49 3.47 -5.24
C ASN A 556 32.77 3.30 -6.10
N VAL A 557 33.86 3.98 -5.78
CA VAL A 557 35.08 3.99 -6.56
C VAL A 557 36.26 3.40 -5.77
N THR A 558 36.45 3.87 -4.53
CA THR A 558 37.65 3.60 -3.74
C THR A 558 37.31 3.25 -2.31
N THR A 559 37.98 2.24 -1.77
CA THR A 559 37.98 1.90 -0.35
C THR A 559 39.38 2.10 0.21
N VAL A 560 39.48 2.85 1.32
CA VAL A 560 40.72 3.14 2.01
C VAL A 560 40.65 2.62 3.44
N ILE A 561 41.60 1.77 3.81
CA ILE A 561 41.68 1.14 5.12
C ILE A 561 43.06 1.42 5.71
N ARG A 562 43.14 1.86 6.97
CA ARG A 562 44.40 2.11 7.69
C ARG A 562 44.67 0.99 8.69
N ASP A 563 45.89 0.46 8.65
CA ASP A 563 46.45 -0.40 9.70
C ASP A 563 46.83 0.52 10.87
N VAL A 564 46.07 0.46 11.97
CA VAL A 564 46.25 1.38 13.12
C VAL A 564 47.61 1.19 13.81
N GLU A 565 48.14 -0.03 13.85
CA GLU A 565 49.43 -0.32 14.47
C GLU A 565 50.62 0.22 13.65
N LYS A 566 50.47 0.21 12.32
CA LYS A 566 51.57 0.59 11.42
C LYS A 566 51.43 1.97 10.83
N ASP A 567 50.33 2.63 11.09
CA ASP A 567 49.93 3.90 10.50
C ASP A 567 50.09 3.89 8.96
N LYS A 568 49.63 2.82 8.34
CA LYS A 568 49.75 2.59 6.89
C LYS A 568 48.40 2.45 6.25
N GLU A 569 48.15 3.24 5.22
CA GLU A 569 46.98 3.20 4.41
C GLU A 569 47.07 2.19 3.26
N TYR A 570 45.94 1.55 2.96
CA TYR A 570 45.73 0.59 1.88
C TYR A 570 44.55 1.06 1.06
N GLU A 571 44.87 1.52 -0.14
CA GLU A 571 43.85 1.98 -1.10
C GLU A 571 43.61 0.91 -2.14
N MET A 572 42.33 0.64 -2.43
CA MET A 572 41.92 -0.34 -3.44
C MET A 572 40.61 0.07 -4.10
N PRO A 573 40.38 -0.30 -5.38
CA PRO A 573 39.09 -0.11 -6.02
C PRO A 573 37.99 -0.91 -5.26
N THR A 574 36.92 -0.24 -4.91
CA THR A 574 35.79 -0.91 -4.20
C THR A 574 35.21 -2.03 -5.04
N ARG A 575 35.24 -1.90 -6.38
CA ARG A 575 34.82 -2.93 -7.31
C ARG A 575 35.65 -4.22 -7.18
N ASP A 576 36.99 -4.11 -7.05
CA ASP A 576 37.85 -5.28 -6.88
C ASP A 576 37.59 -6.00 -5.54
N LEU A 577 37.27 -5.22 -4.49
CA LEU A 577 36.88 -5.74 -3.20
C LEU A 577 35.55 -6.49 -3.27
N TYR A 578 34.59 -5.96 -4.03
CA TYR A 578 33.32 -6.61 -4.27
C TYR A 578 33.46 -7.92 -5.07
N GLU A 579 34.29 -7.93 -6.12
CA GLU A 579 34.59 -9.16 -6.87
C GLU A 579 35.29 -10.21 -5.99
N ALA A 580 36.17 -9.77 -5.08
CA ALA A 580 36.74 -10.66 -4.08
C ALA A 580 35.69 -11.24 -3.15
N PHE A 581 34.75 -10.43 -2.68
CA PHE A 581 33.61 -10.85 -1.86
C PHE A 581 32.74 -11.91 -2.56
N LEU A 582 32.40 -11.69 -3.83
CA LEU A 582 31.60 -12.62 -4.62
C LEU A 582 32.30 -13.97 -4.86
N ALA A 583 33.63 -13.99 -4.82
CA ALA A 583 34.46 -15.18 -5.06
C ALA A 583 34.77 -15.97 -3.79
N LEU A 584 34.39 -15.46 -2.60
CA LEU A 584 34.62 -16.16 -1.33
C LEU A 584 33.66 -17.33 -1.16
N ASP A 585 34.18 -18.43 -0.65
CA ASP A 585 33.35 -19.56 -0.22
C ASP A 585 32.71 -19.24 1.15
N LYS A 586 31.52 -19.74 1.35
CA LYS A 586 30.57 -19.38 2.44
C LYS A 586 31.16 -19.35 3.86
N ASN A 587 32.25 -20.06 4.09
CA ASN A 587 32.81 -20.27 5.43
C ASN A 587 34.29 -19.92 5.58
N ASP A 588 34.97 -19.41 4.55
CA ASP A 588 36.41 -19.19 4.65
C ASP A 588 36.89 -17.98 3.82
N ILE A 589 37.23 -16.87 4.52
CA ILE A 589 37.84 -15.70 3.90
C ILE A 589 39.33 -15.95 3.77
N GLN A 590 39.74 -16.57 2.68
CA GLN A 590 41.14 -16.88 2.40
C GLN A 590 41.87 -15.65 1.81
N ILE A 591 42.91 -15.19 2.48
CA ILE A 591 43.77 -14.08 2.01
C ILE A 591 44.25 -14.34 0.58
N ALA A 592 44.56 -15.60 0.26
CA ALA A 592 45.02 -15.98 -1.09
C ALA A 592 43.95 -15.78 -2.18
N THR A 593 42.66 -15.95 -1.86
CA THR A 593 41.54 -15.69 -2.77
C THR A 593 41.36 -14.18 -2.93
N VAL A 594 41.34 -13.42 -1.83
CA VAL A 594 41.21 -11.97 -1.84
C VAL A 594 42.36 -11.30 -2.61
N ALA A 595 43.58 -11.81 -2.44
CA ALA A 595 44.78 -11.31 -3.13
C ALA A 595 44.74 -11.38 -4.67
N LYS A 596 43.90 -12.27 -5.23
CA LYS A 596 43.73 -12.36 -6.70
C LYS A 596 43.02 -11.14 -7.29
N TYR A 597 42.18 -10.50 -6.50
CA TYR A 597 41.39 -9.34 -6.91
C TYR A 597 42.03 -8.01 -6.50
N VAL A 598 42.33 -7.83 -5.22
CA VAL A 598 42.85 -6.56 -4.68
C VAL A 598 44.37 -6.45 -4.67
N GLY A 599 45.04 -7.49 -5.10
CA GLY A 599 46.51 -7.57 -5.06
C GLY A 599 47.09 -7.99 -3.70
N LYS A 600 48.29 -8.57 -3.72
CA LYS A 600 48.91 -9.16 -2.51
C LYS A 600 49.17 -8.13 -1.38
N GLN A 601 49.41 -6.90 -1.72
CA GLN A 601 49.71 -5.85 -0.73
C GLN A 601 48.43 -5.39 -0.01
N ASN A 602 47.27 -5.38 -0.66
CA ASN A 602 45.97 -4.95 -0.10
C ASN A 602 45.22 -6.09 0.55
N ALA A 603 45.56 -7.34 0.24
CA ALA A 603 44.82 -8.53 0.69
C ALA A 603 44.67 -8.64 2.22
N PRO A 604 45.65 -8.28 3.07
CA PRO A 604 45.43 -8.33 4.52
C PRO A 604 44.35 -7.35 5.01
N ALA A 605 44.38 -6.12 4.52
CA ALA A 605 43.38 -5.10 4.86
C ALA A 605 41.99 -5.46 4.33
N ALA A 606 41.90 -5.85 3.06
CA ALA A 606 40.66 -6.31 2.44
C ALA A 606 40.06 -7.56 3.15
N SER A 607 40.91 -8.52 3.52
CA SER A 607 40.46 -9.70 4.24
C SER A 607 39.95 -9.39 5.65
N ALA A 608 40.55 -8.40 6.33
CA ALA A 608 40.07 -7.95 7.63
C ALA A 608 38.72 -7.27 7.52
N LEU A 609 38.54 -6.39 6.54
CA LEU A 609 37.29 -5.72 6.28
C LEU A 609 36.15 -6.73 5.90
N LEU A 610 36.43 -7.61 4.95
CA LEU A 610 35.45 -8.64 4.55
C LEU A 610 35.11 -9.60 5.71
N TYR A 611 36.09 -9.91 6.57
CA TYR A 611 35.85 -10.70 7.75
C TYR A 611 34.94 -10.00 8.78
N ALA A 612 35.17 -8.71 9.02
CA ALA A 612 34.36 -7.91 9.93
C ALA A 612 32.94 -7.69 9.40
N THR A 613 32.80 -7.43 8.10
CA THR A 613 31.54 -7.07 7.47
C THR A 613 30.68 -8.26 7.09
N VAL A 614 31.26 -9.34 6.58
CA VAL A 614 30.47 -10.51 6.08
C VAL A 614 30.34 -11.61 7.12
N GLY A 615 31.21 -11.68 8.09
CA GLY A 615 31.19 -12.61 9.23
C GLY A 615 31.07 -14.09 8.90
N GLN A 616 31.45 -14.96 9.80
CA GLN A 616 31.20 -16.40 9.62
C GLN A 616 29.81 -16.77 10.16
N GLY A 617 28.91 -17.16 9.30
CA GLY A 617 27.74 -17.97 9.64
C GLY A 617 26.54 -17.29 10.30
N GLN A 618 26.62 -16.05 10.70
CA GLN A 618 25.43 -15.29 11.10
C GLN A 618 25.40 -13.98 10.31
N GLY A 619 24.27 -13.73 9.78
CA GLY A 619 24.06 -12.59 8.90
C GLY A 619 24.70 -11.33 9.47
N PHE A 620 25.30 -10.63 8.60
CA PHE A 620 25.93 -9.34 8.66
C PHE A 620 25.40 -8.37 9.74
N ASN A 621 24.07 -8.31 9.93
CA ASN A 621 23.42 -7.44 10.93
C ASN A 621 23.81 -7.74 12.38
N ASN A 622 24.15 -8.97 12.71
CA ASN A 622 24.58 -9.32 14.08
C ASN A 622 25.98 -8.81 14.38
N LEU A 623 26.91 -8.88 13.41
CA LEU A 623 28.27 -8.37 13.59
C LEU A 623 28.27 -6.85 13.68
N ARG A 624 27.54 -6.17 12.81
CA ARG A 624 27.38 -4.71 12.84
C ARG A 624 26.79 -4.23 14.16
N LYS A 625 25.76 -4.91 14.67
CA LYS A 625 25.19 -4.59 15.96
C LYS A 625 26.20 -4.75 17.10
N VAL A 626 27.00 -5.83 17.07
CA VAL A 626 28.06 -6.09 18.06
C VAL A 626 29.14 -5.02 18.00
N VAL A 627 29.54 -4.60 16.80
CA VAL A 627 30.54 -3.54 16.59
C VAL A 627 30.03 -2.19 17.11
N ASN A 628 28.82 -1.80 16.72
CA ASN A 628 28.24 -0.52 17.17
C ASN A 628 28.01 -0.50 18.70
N GLU A 629 27.52 -1.60 19.28
CA GLU A 629 27.37 -1.69 20.74
C GLU A 629 28.70 -1.62 21.48
N ALA A 630 29.77 -2.13 20.89
CA ALA A 630 31.10 -2.07 21.49
C ALA A 630 31.69 -0.66 21.44
N VAL A 631 31.54 0.02 20.30
CA VAL A 631 31.96 1.42 20.13
C VAL A 631 31.21 2.34 21.11
N GLU A 632 29.89 2.14 21.27
CA GLU A 632 29.07 2.90 22.22
C GLU A 632 29.42 2.63 23.71
N ARG A 633 29.91 1.44 24.05
CA ARG A 633 30.20 1.03 25.45
C ARG A 633 31.62 1.31 25.92
N GLY A 634 32.48 1.82 25.10
CA GLY A 634 33.77 2.34 25.59
C GLY A 634 35.00 1.63 25.11
N GLY A 635 35.04 1.12 23.91
CA GLY A 635 36.30 0.85 23.27
C GLY A 635 36.59 -0.58 22.81
N LEU A 636 37.78 -0.73 22.36
CA LEU A 636 38.36 -1.87 21.66
C LEU A 636 38.38 -3.17 22.47
N GLU A 637 38.54 -3.08 23.79
CA GLU A 637 38.55 -4.27 24.65
C GLU A 637 37.16 -4.91 24.75
N GLU A 638 36.12 -4.08 24.77
CA GLU A 638 34.73 -4.59 24.78
C GLU A 638 34.34 -5.15 23.40
N LEU A 639 34.79 -4.53 22.30
CA LEU A 639 34.60 -5.05 20.94
C LEU A 639 35.29 -6.41 20.78
N GLU A 640 36.54 -6.54 21.22
CA GLU A 640 37.28 -7.82 21.20
C GLU A 640 36.58 -8.90 22.04
N ARG A 641 36.03 -8.54 23.21
CA ARG A 641 35.28 -9.45 24.07
C ARG A 641 33.99 -9.93 23.39
N LEU A 642 33.23 -9.02 22.74
CA LEU A 642 31.96 -9.32 22.09
C LEU A 642 32.17 -10.14 20.81
N ILE A 643 33.19 -9.85 20.03
CA ILE A 643 33.57 -10.62 18.84
C ILE A 643 33.96 -12.03 19.26
N ARG A 644 34.80 -12.20 20.30
CA ARG A 644 35.15 -13.54 20.82
C ARG A 644 33.93 -14.31 21.27
N ALA A 645 33.05 -13.69 22.09
CA ALA A 645 31.85 -14.35 22.60
C ALA A 645 30.90 -14.79 21.48
N ASN A 646 30.87 -14.07 20.35
CA ASN A 646 30.06 -14.42 19.19
C ASN A 646 30.67 -15.57 18.36
N PHE A 647 32.00 -15.63 18.25
CA PHE A 647 32.69 -16.72 17.57
C PHE A 647 32.71 -18.01 18.39
N GLU A 648 32.83 -17.94 19.72
CA GLU A 648 32.79 -19.11 20.61
C GLU A 648 31.39 -19.73 20.69
N LYS A 649 30.32 -18.96 20.40
CA LYS A 649 28.95 -19.49 20.36
C LYS A 649 28.58 -20.20 19.06
N ASN A 650 29.30 -19.95 17.98
CA ASN A 650 28.96 -20.39 16.62
C ASN A 650 30.04 -21.30 15.98
N GLY A 651 31.09 -21.64 16.70
CA GLY A 651 32.06 -22.70 16.39
C GLY A 651 31.77 -23.92 17.21
#